data_7e321aa1f7972978245bc44005d88cff
#
_entry.id   7e321aa1f7972978245bc44005d88cff
#
_cell.length_a   1.000
_cell.length_b   1.000
_cell.length_c   1.000
_cell.angle_alpha   90.00
_cell.angle_beta   90.00
_cell.angle_gamma   90.00
#
_symmetry.space_group_name_H-M   'P 1'
#
loop_
_entity.id
_entity.type
_entity.pdbx_description
1 polymer ?
#
loop_
_entity_poly.entity_id
_entity_poly.type
_entity_poly.pdbx_seq_one_letter_code
_entity_poly.pdbx_strand_id
1 'polypeptide(L)'
;VGVVLLLLPMIVGTERGGAKLWVVIGGFGFQPGEFAKILVVLFLAFYLAINREALSASTRRFGPFRLPPLRMLWPLLIMWGISLLIVVFEKDLGSALLFFVFFVVMLYVTTGRASYVFVSLALLAVGGVACYFLFGHVQNRVNIWLDPWSAASGGGYQIVQSLYSLADGGLVGTGIGKGMPTLIPVVESDFIFSAIAEEMGLLGGSAVLILFLLFCVRGLATAARAKSDSSAFAAVGLTCVISFQAFLIVGGVTKLLPLTGVTLPFMSQGGTSLLASFIVVALLLRAGDEGTGREAELKSGVQADGTGERGIVGAMGRAGAHAAAGVVHGRHARGSFGLQTAESGVLGRVALGKRLTRLITVFSLLFVALVANLTYVQEVDAARIQALPNNNHTIARSAYVQRGAIITSDGVTLAESVEQPDGTFVRSYPQGELARHTVGYISTQYGTTGVEASMNETLTGHADYSTWKSAINSLAGIKQSGSTVALTINSQIQRAAENALSGYTGAIVVLDPKTGAVLARASSPSYRVEDLPSVMATATGGQLLDRTTQALYSPGSTFKAVTLSAALDSGTAKLTDTISAPPSLQIGGAEVSNYAHNDYGTPSLKEALVLSSNTAFGQLGVRVGPETLVKYANAFGYGRALGQDFSCLPSLMPDPAEMTEWETAWAACGQPVGQHASPAGPQVTVMQNAVVAQTIANGGIAMDPFVVDHVLAPTGATVSKTAPRSLGQVVSARTADDVKSAMLGVVDHGTGRRAQIQGTQVAGKTGTAQVESGNINAFFIGFAPYDNPTLVISVCVEGHGEDVEGFAAALAGKVLAASLTVQSSGAGN
;
A
#
# COMPACT_ATOMS: atom_id res chain seq x y z
N VAL A 1 -31.28 16.40 31.75
CA VAL A 1 -30.60 17.33 30.82
C VAL A 1 -29.63 16.54 29.89
N GLY A 2 -28.69 15.74 30.43
CA GLY A 2 -27.72 14.99 29.60
C GLY A 2 -28.36 14.12 28.54
N VAL A 3 -29.39 13.32 28.91
CA VAL A 3 -30.15 12.48 27.95
C VAL A 3 -30.89 13.32 26.91
N VAL A 4 -31.46 14.47 27.32
CA VAL A 4 -32.13 15.40 26.38
C VAL A 4 -31.12 15.94 25.36
N LEU A 5 -29.90 16.28 25.78
CA LEU A 5 -28.84 16.72 24.88
C LEU A 5 -28.44 15.62 23.87
N LEU A 6 -28.42 14.36 24.30
CA LEU A 6 -28.12 13.24 23.39
C LEU A 6 -29.25 13.00 22.38
N LEU A 7 -30.51 13.22 22.76
CA LEU A 7 -31.67 13.06 21.85
C LEU A 7 -31.80 14.21 20.84
N LEU A 8 -31.23 15.38 21.14
CA LEU A 8 -31.40 16.59 20.33
C LEU A 8 -30.90 16.41 18.87
N PRO A 9 -29.73 15.82 18.59
CA PRO A 9 -29.27 15.60 17.21
C PRO A 9 -30.16 14.65 16.43
N MET A 10 -30.80 13.69 17.08
CA MET A 10 -31.70 12.75 16.38
C MET A 10 -32.94 13.45 15.84
N ILE A 11 -33.40 14.54 16.51
CA ILE A 11 -34.64 15.28 16.15
C ILE A 11 -34.32 16.41 15.17
N VAL A 12 -33.32 17.27 15.47
CA VAL A 12 -33.02 18.49 14.73
C VAL A 12 -31.61 18.50 14.11
N GLY A 13 -30.88 17.39 14.18
CA GLY A 13 -29.49 17.31 13.71
C GLY A 13 -29.35 17.25 12.21
N THR A 14 -28.24 17.77 11.72
CA THR A 14 -27.79 17.66 10.33
C THR A 14 -26.89 16.43 10.16
N GLU A 15 -27.10 15.71 9.07
CA GLU A 15 -26.28 14.53 8.74
C GLU A 15 -24.94 14.99 8.12
N ARG A 16 -23.81 14.55 8.73
CA ARG A 16 -22.47 14.74 8.20
C ARG A 16 -21.72 13.41 8.32
N GLY A 17 -21.13 12.94 7.22
CA GLY A 17 -20.37 11.66 7.22
C GLY A 17 -21.21 10.43 7.58
N GLY A 18 -22.53 10.43 7.32
CA GLY A 18 -23.44 9.31 7.60
C GLY A 18 -23.91 9.21 9.05
N ALA A 19 -23.63 10.23 9.90
CA ALA A 19 -24.09 10.33 11.29
C ALA A 19 -24.74 11.69 11.58
N LYS A 20 -25.81 11.69 12.39
CA LYS A 20 -26.54 12.90 12.84
C LYS A 20 -26.06 13.31 14.23
N LEU A 21 -24.89 13.93 14.32
CA LEU A 21 -24.27 14.33 15.59
C LEU A 21 -24.28 15.85 15.83
N TRP A 22 -24.58 16.63 14.80
CA TRP A 22 -24.43 18.09 14.80
C TRP A 22 -25.76 18.81 14.74
N VAL A 23 -25.93 19.79 15.60
CA VAL A 23 -27.03 20.77 15.56
C VAL A 23 -26.46 22.08 15.04
N VAL A 24 -26.99 22.63 13.96
CA VAL A 24 -26.53 23.88 13.36
C VAL A 24 -27.50 24.98 13.74
N ILE A 25 -27.00 26.03 14.44
CA ILE A 25 -27.79 27.20 14.85
C ILE A 25 -27.06 28.45 14.34
N GLY A 26 -27.69 29.20 13.44
CA GLY A 26 -27.12 30.43 12.92
C GLY A 26 -25.75 30.29 12.26
N GLY A 27 -25.47 29.15 11.63
CA GLY A 27 -24.17 28.85 10.99
C GLY A 27 -23.13 28.22 11.92
N PHE A 28 -23.37 28.17 13.23
CA PHE A 28 -22.49 27.51 14.19
C PHE A 28 -22.88 26.05 14.39
N GLY A 29 -21.93 25.12 14.15
CA GLY A 29 -22.10 23.72 14.44
C GLY A 29 -21.86 23.42 15.92
N PHE A 30 -22.85 22.85 16.59
CA PHE A 30 -22.80 22.43 17.98
C PHE A 30 -23.01 20.93 18.10
N GLN A 31 -22.15 20.25 18.86
CA GLN A 31 -22.25 18.81 19.12
C GLN A 31 -22.68 18.58 20.57
N PRO A 32 -23.98 18.31 20.82
CA PRO A 32 -24.51 18.19 22.17
C PRO A 32 -23.92 17.05 22.99
N GLY A 33 -23.49 15.97 22.34
CA GLY A 33 -22.84 14.80 22.96
C GLY A 33 -21.60 15.15 23.78
N GLU A 34 -20.84 16.20 23.38
CA GLU A 34 -19.67 16.67 24.11
C GLU A 34 -20.00 17.16 25.53
N PHE A 35 -21.11 17.85 25.70
CA PHE A 35 -21.59 18.29 27.02
C PHE A 35 -22.33 17.19 27.76
N ALA A 36 -23.06 16.36 27.05
CA ALA A 36 -23.81 15.25 27.63
C ALA A 36 -22.91 14.28 28.42
N LYS A 37 -21.71 13.97 27.91
CA LYS A 37 -20.74 13.09 28.60
C LYS A 37 -20.31 13.68 29.96
N ILE A 38 -20.10 15.01 30.07
CA ILE A 38 -19.75 15.68 31.32
C ILE A 38 -20.89 15.55 32.30
N LEU A 39 -22.14 15.85 31.88
CA LEU A 39 -23.32 15.77 32.72
C LEU A 39 -23.59 14.34 33.21
N VAL A 40 -23.39 13.33 32.38
CA VAL A 40 -23.54 11.94 32.77
C VAL A 40 -22.46 11.53 33.77
N VAL A 41 -21.22 11.95 33.61
CA VAL A 41 -20.15 11.72 34.58
C VAL A 41 -20.47 12.35 35.93
N LEU A 42 -20.94 13.62 35.95
CA LEU A 42 -21.32 14.30 37.19
C LEU A 42 -22.51 13.62 37.87
N PHE A 43 -23.52 13.20 37.10
CA PHE A 43 -24.63 12.40 37.64
C PHE A 43 -24.15 11.10 38.28
N LEU A 44 -23.29 10.34 37.55
CA LEU A 44 -22.72 9.09 38.07
C LEU A 44 -21.92 9.33 39.36
N ALA A 45 -21.07 10.34 39.38
CA ALA A 45 -20.28 10.72 40.54
C ALA A 45 -21.14 10.97 41.78
N PHE A 46 -22.21 11.74 41.61
CA PHE A 46 -23.14 12.06 42.70
C PHE A 46 -23.95 10.84 43.14
N TYR A 47 -24.50 10.07 42.19
CA TYR A 47 -25.27 8.86 42.47
C TYR A 47 -24.43 7.80 43.19
N LEU A 48 -23.20 7.56 42.71
CA LEU A 48 -22.27 6.60 43.28
C LEU A 48 -21.79 7.02 44.67
N ALA A 49 -21.61 8.31 44.91
CA ALA A 49 -21.23 8.82 46.23
C ALA A 49 -22.33 8.54 47.28
N ILE A 50 -23.62 8.83 46.96
CA ILE A 50 -24.75 8.56 47.86
C ILE A 50 -24.91 7.05 48.13
N ASN A 51 -24.77 6.22 47.13
CA ASN A 51 -25.07 4.80 47.24
C ASN A 51 -23.83 3.91 47.47
N ARG A 52 -22.68 4.46 47.79
CA ARG A 52 -21.40 3.79 47.93
C ARG A 52 -21.44 2.62 48.90
N GLU A 53 -21.95 2.84 50.11
CA GLU A 53 -22.06 1.84 51.17
C GLU A 53 -22.95 0.66 50.72
N ALA A 54 -24.11 1.00 50.17
CA ALA A 54 -25.08 0.01 49.70
C ALA A 54 -24.54 -0.85 48.56
N LEU A 55 -23.80 -0.26 47.62
CA LEU A 55 -23.17 -0.96 46.48
C LEU A 55 -21.98 -1.81 46.91
N SER A 56 -21.27 -1.45 48.02
CA SER A 56 -20.12 -2.20 48.50
C SER A 56 -20.48 -3.31 49.51
N ALA A 57 -21.48 -3.08 50.35
CA ALA A 57 -21.88 -4.03 51.43
C ALA A 57 -22.81 -5.13 50.93
N SER A 58 -23.83 -4.81 50.13
CA SER A 58 -24.86 -5.73 49.71
C SER A 58 -24.47 -6.46 48.41
N THR A 59 -24.09 -7.74 48.49
CA THR A 59 -23.77 -8.56 47.30
C THR A 59 -24.37 -9.93 47.33
N ARG A 60 -24.83 -10.38 46.17
CA ARG A 60 -25.20 -11.78 45.90
C ARG A 60 -24.06 -12.48 45.15
N ARG A 61 -23.82 -13.74 45.50
CA ARG A 61 -22.88 -14.60 44.75
C ARG A 61 -23.56 -15.09 43.48
N PHE A 62 -22.90 -14.88 42.35
CA PHE A 62 -23.28 -15.44 41.05
C PHE A 62 -22.06 -16.21 40.50
N GLY A 63 -21.98 -17.49 40.81
CA GLY A 63 -20.77 -18.32 40.58
C GLY A 63 -19.55 -17.75 41.29
N PRO A 64 -18.42 -17.54 40.60
CA PRO A 64 -17.20 -16.95 41.17
C PRO A 64 -17.34 -15.44 41.42
N PHE A 65 -18.36 -14.77 40.89
CA PHE A 65 -18.52 -13.32 40.93
C PHE A 65 -19.48 -12.89 42.08
N ARG A 66 -19.15 -11.76 42.70
CA ARG A 66 -20.00 -11.08 43.66
C ARG A 66 -20.56 -9.80 43.04
N LEU A 67 -21.85 -9.75 42.77
CA LEU A 67 -22.54 -8.63 42.14
C LEU A 67 -23.52 -7.97 43.13
N PRO A 68 -23.78 -6.66 43.07
CA PRO A 68 -24.83 -6.03 43.87
C PRO A 68 -26.22 -6.49 43.41
N PRO A 69 -27.24 -6.36 44.24
CA PRO A 69 -28.59 -6.66 43.82
C PRO A 69 -29.02 -5.71 42.70
N LEU A 70 -29.62 -6.23 41.65
CA LEU A 70 -30.08 -5.49 40.47
C LEU A 70 -30.94 -4.26 40.86
N ARG A 71 -31.69 -4.36 41.94
CA ARG A 71 -32.57 -3.28 42.44
C ARG A 71 -31.79 -1.99 42.76
N MET A 72 -30.52 -2.07 43.13
CA MET A 72 -29.66 -0.91 43.42
C MET A 72 -28.96 -0.40 42.19
N LEU A 73 -28.68 -1.28 41.24
CA LEU A 73 -28.07 -0.90 39.97
C LEU A 73 -29.06 -0.32 38.96
N TRP A 74 -30.36 -0.60 39.12
CA TRP A 74 -31.38 -0.32 38.13
C TRP A 74 -31.47 1.14 37.68
N PRO A 75 -31.49 2.19 38.56
CA PRO A 75 -31.53 3.58 38.13
C PRO A 75 -30.28 3.96 37.35
N LEU A 76 -29.14 3.45 37.75
CA LEU A 76 -27.83 3.67 37.14
C LEU A 76 -27.73 2.98 35.77
N LEU A 77 -28.20 1.72 35.67
CA LEU A 77 -28.22 0.97 34.40
C LEU A 77 -29.23 1.55 33.41
N ILE A 78 -30.37 2.07 33.86
CA ILE A 78 -31.33 2.74 32.98
C ILE A 78 -30.70 4.00 32.37
N MET A 79 -30.20 4.90 33.21
CA MET A 79 -29.62 6.16 32.74
C MET A 79 -28.43 5.93 31.80
N TRP A 80 -27.51 5.05 32.20
CA TRP A 80 -26.39 4.69 31.38
C TRP A 80 -26.80 3.93 30.11
N GLY A 81 -27.70 2.97 30.22
CA GLY A 81 -28.19 2.16 29.12
C GLY A 81 -28.93 3.00 28.06
N ILE A 82 -29.76 3.96 28.49
CA ILE A 82 -30.40 4.90 27.56
C ILE A 82 -29.35 5.75 26.86
N SER A 83 -28.38 6.30 27.60
CA SER A 83 -27.31 7.11 26.99
C SER A 83 -26.49 6.31 25.99
N LEU A 84 -26.11 5.08 26.31
CA LEU A 84 -25.38 4.18 25.43
C LEU A 84 -26.20 3.82 24.18
N LEU A 85 -27.48 3.50 24.38
CA LEU A 85 -28.39 3.12 23.30
C LEU A 85 -28.57 4.27 22.31
N ILE A 86 -28.75 5.51 22.78
CA ILE A 86 -28.84 6.71 21.92
C ILE A 86 -27.57 6.85 21.05
N VAL A 87 -26.38 6.78 21.68
CA VAL A 87 -25.09 6.95 20.99
C VAL A 87 -24.85 5.82 19.98
N VAL A 88 -25.30 4.60 20.26
CA VAL A 88 -25.22 3.47 19.30
C VAL A 88 -26.14 3.72 18.09
N PHE A 89 -27.35 4.25 18.31
CA PHE A 89 -28.26 4.61 17.22
C PHE A 89 -27.76 5.81 16.40
N GLU A 90 -27.03 6.73 17.00
CA GLU A 90 -26.33 7.83 16.31
C GLU A 90 -25.15 7.35 15.47
N LYS A 91 -24.82 6.04 15.51
CA LYS A 91 -23.66 5.41 14.84
C LYS A 91 -22.30 5.93 15.32
N ASP A 92 -22.24 6.52 16.51
CA ASP A 92 -21.01 6.98 17.15
C ASP A 92 -20.43 5.92 18.11
N LEU A 93 -19.70 4.97 17.52
CA LEU A 93 -19.07 3.87 18.26
C LEU A 93 -17.98 4.34 19.22
N GLY A 94 -17.30 5.46 18.89
CA GLY A 94 -16.27 6.02 19.74
C GLY A 94 -16.83 6.57 21.05
N SER A 95 -17.86 7.37 20.97
CA SER A 95 -18.57 7.85 22.16
C SER A 95 -19.23 6.72 22.93
N ALA A 96 -19.80 5.71 22.26
CA ALA A 96 -20.39 4.54 22.94
C ALA A 96 -19.34 3.81 23.82
N LEU A 97 -18.15 3.56 23.27
CA LEU A 97 -17.07 2.92 24.01
C LEU A 97 -16.56 3.81 25.14
N LEU A 98 -16.49 5.13 24.94
CA LEU A 98 -16.12 6.09 25.97
C LEU A 98 -17.11 6.10 27.12
N PHE A 99 -18.44 6.14 26.85
CA PHE A 99 -19.49 6.04 27.84
C PHE A 99 -19.42 4.72 28.63
N PHE A 100 -19.13 3.62 27.95
CA PHE A 100 -18.93 2.33 28.59
C PHE A 100 -17.76 2.34 29.56
N VAL A 101 -16.59 2.82 29.13
CA VAL A 101 -15.35 2.76 29.91
C VAL A 101 -15.41 3.65 31.13
N PHE A 102 -15.84 4.92 31.04
CA PHE A 102 -15.91 5.76 32.23
C PHE A 102 -16.93 5.23 33.25
N PHE A 103 -18.03 4.61 32.82
CA PHE A 103 -18.98 3.92 33.69
C PHE A 103 -18.30 2.79 34.47
N VAL A 104 -17.60 1.89 33.79
CA VAL A 104 -16.91 0.76 34.40
C VAL A 104 -15.82 1.22 35.37
N VAL A 105 -15.03 2.23 34.97
CA VAL A 105 -13.97 2.79 35.82
C VAL A 105 -14.55 3.42 37.08
N MET A 106 -15.61 4.23 36.98
CA MET A 106 -16.27 4.87 38.14
C MET A 106 -16.88 3.82 39.08
N LEU A 107 -17.51 2.78 38.51
CA LEU A 107 -18.06 1.66 39.30
C LEU A 107 -16.96 0.88 40.04
N TYR A 108 -15.84 0.63 39.36
CA TYR A 108 -14.67 -0.04 39.99
C TYR A 108 -14.07 0.80 41.11
N VAL A 109 -13.84 2.09 40.85
CA VAL A 109 -13.24 3.00 41.86
C VAL A 109 -14.14 3.12 43.08
N THR A 110 -15.46 3.19 42.90
CA THR A 110 -16.43 3.27 44.01
C THR A 110 -16.47 1.98 44.81
N THR A 111 -16.57 0.80 44.15
CA THR A 111 -16.80 -0.48 44.85
C THR A 111 -15.54 -1.23 45.21
N GLY A 112 -14.42 -0.99 44.48
CA GLY A 112 -13.15 -1.70 44.63
C GLY A 112 -13.15 -3.14 44.14
N ARG A 113 -14.16 -3.57 43.39
CA ARG A 113 -14.34 -4.98 42.99
C ARG A 113 -14.01 -5.18 41.53
N ALA A 114 -12.97 -5.99 41.27
CA ALA A 114 -12.56 -6.37 39.92
C ALA A 114 -13.64 -7.17 39.18
N SER A 115 -14.54 -7.87 39.90
CA SER A 115 -15.63 -8.64 39.27
C SER A 115 -16.52 -7.78 38.37
N TYR A 116 -16.73 -6.50 38.68
CA TYR A 116 -17.50 -5.61 37.81
C TYR A 116 -16.77 -5.33 36.50
N VAL A 117 -15.45 -5.14 36.55
CA VAL A 117 -14.62 -4.96 35.35
C VAL A 117 -14.70 -6.20 34.47
N PHE A 118 -14.49 -7.39 35.02
CA PHE A 118 -14.50 -8.63 34.22
C PHE A 118 -15.88 -8.90 33.59
N VAL A 119 -16.97 -8.72 34.35
CA VAL A 119 -18.33 -8.90 33.82
C VAL A 119 -18.63 -7.85 32.73
N SER A 120 -18.23 -6.59 32.95
CA SER A 120 -18.43 -5.54 31.95
C SER A 120 -17.61 -5.81 30.68
N LEU A 121 -16.36 -6.26 30.78
CA LEU A 121 -15.54 -6.64 29.64
C LEU A 121 -16.14 -7.83 28.87
N ALA A 122 -16.66 -8.83 29.57
CA ALA A 122 -17.36 -9.95 28.95
C ALA A 122 -18.61 -9.48 28.19
N LEU A 123 -19.40 -8.58 28.80
CA LEU A 123 -20.59 -7.98 28.14
C LEU A 123 -20.17 -7.11 26.92
N LEU A 124 -19.08 -6.38 27.02
CA LEU A 124 -18.53 -5.60 25.89
C LEU A 124 -18.11 -6.52 24.73
N ALA A 125 -17.45 -7.64 25.03
CA ALA A 125 -17.04 -8.61 24.01
C ALA A 125 -18.26 -9.22 23.32
N VAL A 126 -19.26 -9.68 24.10
CA VAL A 126 -20.52 -10.23 23.54
C VAL A 126 -21.28 -9.17 22.74
N GLY A 127 -21.38 -7.94 23.28
CA GLY A 127 -22.05 -6.83 22.59
C GLY A 127 -21.32 -6.41 21.31
N GLY A 128 -20.00 -6.40 21.32
CA GLY A 128 -19.16 -6.10 20.16
C GLY A 128 -19.34 -7.12 19.03
N VAL A 129 -19.35 -8.42 19.37
CA VAL A 129 -19.64 -9.49 18.41
C VAL A 129 -21.07 -9.36 17.87
N ALA A 130 -22.06 -9.10 18.73
CA ALA A 130 -23.43 -8.87 18.27
C ALA A 130 -23.53 -7.66 17.33
N CYS A 131 -22.87 -6.54 17.65
CA CYS A 131 -22.85 -5.35 16.79
C CYS A 131 -22.18 -5.61 15.44
N TYR A 132 -21.15 -6.44 15.38
CA TYR A 132 -20.51 -6.83 14.14
C TYR A 132 -21.49 -7.54 13.18
N PHE A 133 -22.35 -8.43 13.69
CA PHE A 133 -23.33 -9.13 12.86
C PHE A 133 -24.60 -8.30 12.56
N LEU A 134 -24.96 -7.36 13.43
CA LEU A 134 -26.20 -6.59 13.30
C LEU A 134 -26.03 -5.30 12.49
N PHE A 135 -24.84 -4.70 12.48
CA PHE A 135 -24.61 -3.38 11.89
C PHE A 135 -23.50 -3.39 10.83
N GLY A 136 -23.86 -3.20 9.55
CA GLY A 136 -22.92 -3.19 8.43
C GLY A 136 -21.81 -2.14 8.55
N HIS A 137 -22.07 -0.98 9.20
CA HIS A 137 -21.04 0.04 9.43
C HIS A 137 -19.99 -0.41 10.46
N VAL A 138 -20.36 -1.25 11.45
CA VAL A 138 -19.41 -1.83 12.41
C VAL A 138 -18.54 -2.87 11.70
N GLN A 139 -19.16 -3.73 10.89
CA GLN A 139 -18.47 -4.73 10.09
C GLN A 139 -17.45 -4.08 9.16
N ASN A 140 -17.84 -3.01 8.46
CA ASN A 140 -16.93 -2.28 7.56
C ASN A 140 -15.73 -1.68 8.32
N ARG A 141 -15.93 -1.06 9.49
CA ARG A 141 -14.83 -0.52 10.33
C ARG A 141 -13.88 -1.60 10.83
N VAL A 142 -14.40 -2.78 11.21
CA VAL A 142 -13.57 -3.90 11.64
C VAL A 142 -12.76 -4.47 10.46
N ASN A 143 -13.38 -4.63 9.29
CA ASN A 143 -12.69 -5.12 8.10
C ASN A 143 -11.57 -4.17 7.66
N ILE A 144 -11.84 -2.86 7.61
CA ILE A 144 -10.83 -1.83 7.31
C ILE A 144 -9.70 -1.84 8.36
N TRP A 145 -10.02 -2.05 9.64
CA TRP A 145 -9.01 -2.15 10.69
C TRP A 145 -8.09 -3.37 10.52
N LEU A 146 -8.65 -4.52 10.14
CA LEU A 146 -7.87 -5.74 9.90
C LEU A 146 -6.98 -5.59 8.67
N ASP A 147 -7.55 -5.17 7.55
CA ASP A 147 -6.84 -4.93 6.29
C ASP A 147 -7.28 -3.62 5.60
N PRO A 148 -6.62 -2.49 5.93
CA PRO A 148 -6.92 -1.22 5.29
C PRO A 148 -6.45 -1.16 3.83
N TRP A 149 -5.48 -1.98 3.45
CA TRP A 149 -4.86 -1.94 2.13
C TRP A 149 -5.80 -2.45 1.03
N SER A 150 -6.64 -3.42 1.32
CA SER A 150 -7.66 -3.93 0.39
C SER A 150 -8.74 -2.89 0.03
N ALA A 151 -8.91 -1.85 0.85
CA ALA A 151 -9.88 -0.78 0.66
C ALA A 151 -9.21 0.60 0.54
N ALA A 152 -7.96 0.66 0.08
CA ALA A 152 -7.12 1.87 0.07
C ALA A 152 -7.71 3.03 -0.75
N SER A 153 -8.47 2.76 -1.82
CA SER A 153 -9.14 3.77 -2.64
C SER A 153 -10.57 4.12 -2.20
N GLY A 154 -11.08 3.45 -1.16
CA GLY A 154 -12.45 3.58 -0.65
C GLY A 154 -12.50 3.93 0.83
N GLY A 155 -13.26 3.15 1.61
CA GLY A 155 -13.46 3.37 3.05
C GLY A 155 -12.18 3.30 3.90
N GLY A 156 -11.12 2.64 3.42
CA GLY A 156 -9.80 2.56 4.07
C GLY A 156 -8.86 3.73 3.77
N TYR A 157 -9.22 4.62 2.83
CA TYR A 157 -8.35 5.69 2.36
C TYR A 157 -7.75 6.55 3.49
N GLN A 158 -8.59 7.01 4.43
CA GLN A 158 -8.15 7.88 5.53
C GLN A 158 -7.10 7.21 6.43
N ILE A 159 -7.31 5.95 6.82
CA ILE A 159 -6.36 5.22 7.68
C ILE A 159 -5.07 4.87 6.93
N VAL A 160 -5.15 4.59 5.64
CA VAL A 160 -3.98 4.35 4.78
C VAL A 160 -3.14 5.61 4.68
N GLN A 161 -3.75 6.77 4.40
CA GLN A 161 -3.04 8.06 4.37
C GLN A 161 -2.43 8.41 5.75
N SER A 162 -3.15 8.11 6.84
CA SER A 162 -2.61 8.27 8.19
C SER A 162 -1.35 7.41 8.42
N LEU A 163 -1.35 6.15 7.98
CA LEU A 163 -0.19 5.27 8.11
C LEU A 163 0.99 5.75 7.26
N TYR A 164 0.74 6.31 6.07
CA TYR A 164 1.77 6.95 5.26
C TYR A 164 2.39 8.16 5.98
N SER A 165 1.55 9.09 6.49
CA SER A 165 2.00 10.22 7.31
C SER A 165 2.87 9.77 8.49
N LEU A 166 2.40 8.77 9.25
CA LEU A 166 3.14 8.26 10.40
C LEU A 166 4.49 7.68 9.98
N ALA A 167 4.52 6.83 8.95
CA ALA A 167 5.76 6.22 8.44
C ALA A 167 6.78 7.26 7.96
N ASP A 168 6.28 8.37 7.42
CA ASP A 168 7.12 9.48 6.95
C ASP A 168 7.71 10.33 8.07
N GLY A 169 7.09 10.31 9.26
CA GLY A 169 7.54 11.08 10.39
C GLY A 169 8.89 10.64 10.96
N GLY A 170 9.21 9.35 10.95
CA GLY A 170 10.46 8.83 11.53
C GLY A 170 10.70 9.33 12.96
N LEU A 171 11.97 9.38 13.37
CA LEU A 171 12.33 9.77 14.75
C LEU A 171 12.06 11.23 15.07
N VAL A 172 12.43 12.16 14.18
CA VAL A 172 12.44 13.63 14.44
C VAL A 172 11.40 14.40 13.64
N GLY A 173 10.67 13.74 12.74
CA GLY A 173 9.68 14.35 11.88
C GLY A 173 10.24 14.99 10.61
N THR A 174 9.33 15.35 9.72
CA THR A 174 9.64 16.07 8.46
C THR A 174 9.94 17.53 8.68
N GLY A 175 9.61 18.06 9.85
CA GLY A 175 9.67 19.49 10.23
C GLY A 175 8.29 20.13 10.18
N ILE A 176 8.08 21.12 11.08
CA ILE A 176 6.78 21.84 11.21
C ILE A 176 6.48 22.58 9.90
N GLY A 177 5.29 22.33 9.34
CA GLY A 177 4.83 22.90 8.06
C GLY A 177 5.50 22.28 6.81
N LYS A 178 6.31 21.21 6.96
CA LYS A 178 6.96 20.52 5.84
C LYS A 178 6.39 19.12 5.58
N GLY A 179 5.43 18.69 6.39
CA GLY A 179 4.65 17.48 6.15
C GLY A 179 3.60 17.67 5.06
N MET A 180 2.91 16.58 4.72
CA MET A 180 1.81 16.59 3.77
C MET A 180 0.50 16.10 4.40
N PRO A 181 0.15 16.57 5.61
CA PRO A 181 -1.01 16.06 6.33
C PRO A 181 -2.33 16.35 5.61
N THR A 182 -2.36 17.33 4.70
CA THR A 182 -3.54 17.67 3.88
C THR A 182 -3.96 16.55 2.92
N LEU A 183 -3.12 15.56 2.68
CA LEU A 183 -3.49 14.34 1.94
C LEU A 183 -4.45 13.45 2.73
N ILE A 184 -4.53 13.62 4.05
CA ILE A 184 -5.51 12.93 4.89
C ILE A 184 -6.79 13.76 4.93
N PRO A 185 -7.93 13.26 4.42
CA PRO A 185 -9.19 14.00 4.51
C PRO A 185 -9.57 14.28 5.96
N VAL A 186 -9.97 15.51 6.25
CA VAL A 186 -10.39 15.97 7.61
C VAL A 186 -9.28 15.78 8.65
N VAL A 187 -8.03 16.00 8.27
CA VAL A 187 -6.85 15.81 9.13
C VAL A 187 -6.94 16.64 10.42
N GLU A 188 -7.44 17.86 10.33
CA GLU A 188 -7.53 18.82 11.43
C GLU A 188 -8.48 18.40 12.56
N SER A 189 -9.39 17.45 12.32
CA SER A 189 -10.28 16.93 13.37
C SER A 189 -9.85 15.56 13.86
N ASP A 190 -10.05 14.52 13.05
CA ASP A 190 -9.94 13.13 13.49
C ASP A 190 -8.51 12.57 13.35
N PHE A 191 -7.68 13.19 12.51
CA PHE A 191 -6.32 12.72 12.21
C PHE A 191 -5.21 13.70 12.59
N ILE A 192 -5.50 14.72 13.42
CA ILE A 192 -4.51 15.73 13.84
C ILE A 192 -3.25 15.09 14.47
N PHE A 193 -3.39 13.96 15.17
CA PHE A 193 -2.25 13.25 15.74
C PHE A 193 -1.31 12.71 14.66
N SER A 194 -1.83 12.27 13.52
CA SER A 194 -1.01 11.81 12.38
C SER A 194 -0.19 12.95 11.81
N ALA A 195 -0.79 14.16 11.68
CA ALA A 195 -0.06 15.35 11.25
C ALA A 195 1.07 15.73 12.24
N ILE A 196 0.78 15.69 13.54
CA ILE A 196 1.78 15.98 14.58
C ILE A 196 2.93 14.95 14.52
N ALA A 197 2.60 13.68 14.39
CA ALA A 197 3.57 12.61 14.35
C ALA A 197 4.36 12.57 13.02
N GLU A 198 3.79 13.07 11.91
CA GLU A 198 4.49 13.30 10.66
C GLU A 198 5.51 14.44 10.78
N GLU A 199 5.06 15.60 11.27
CA GLU A 199 5.91 16.80 11.29
C GLU A 199 6.93 16.83 12.43
N MET A 200 6.60 16.24 13.59
CA MET A 200 7.44 16.22 14.79
C MET A 200 8.02 14.84 15.12
N GLY A 201 7.71 13.81 14.32
CA GLY A 201 8.22 12.47 14.46
C GLY A 201 7.79 11.73 15.72
N LEU A 202 8.46 10.62 15.99
CA LEU A 202 8.25 9.78 17.17
C LEU A 202 8.46 10.58 18.47
N LEU A 203 9.41 11.48 18.49
CA LEU A 203 9.69 12.33 19.67
C LEU A 203 8.50 13.26 19.96
N GLY A 204 7.96 13.94 18.94
CA GLY A 204 6.80 14.83 19.11
C GLY A 204 5.52 14.08 19.45
N GLY A 205 5.23 12.99 18.72
CA GLY A 205 4.07 12.14 19.01
C GLY A 205 4.12 11.55 20.43
N SER A 206 5.30 11.04 20.83
CA SER A 206 5.51 10.51 22.19
C SER A 206 5.37 11.61 23.26
N ALA A 207 5.87 12.83 23.02
CA ALA A 207 5.73 13.95 23.96
C ALA A 207 4.25 14.28 24.19
N VAL A 208 3.41 14.30 23.15
CA VAL A 208 1.97 14.50 23.28
C VAL A 208 1.33 13.39 24.13
N LEU A 209 1.69 12.13 23.92
CA LEU A 209 1.18 11.00 24.69
C LEU A 209 1.61 11.09 26.17
N ILE A 210 2.85 11.49 26.44
CA ILE A 210 3.35 11.70 27.79
C ILE A 210 2.58 12.84 28.48
N LEU A 211 2.25 13.92 27.78
CA LEU A 211 1.44 15.01 28.33
C LEU A 211 0.02 14.53 28.72
N PHE A 212 -0.63 13.72 27.90
CA PHE A 212 -1.92 13.12 28.28
C PHE A 212 -1.79 12.15 29.45
N LEU A 213 -0.72 11.37 29.54
CA LEU A 213 -0.44 10.52 30.69
C LEU A 213 -0.21 11.36 31.96
N LEU A 214 0.54 12.43 31.87
CA LEU A 214 0.74 13.37 33.00
C LEU A 214 -0.60 14.01 33.44
N PHE A 215 -1.44 14.39 32.50
CA PHE A 215 -2.80 14.87 32.79
C PHE A 215 -3.60 13.80 33.55
N CYS A 216 -3.58 12.56 33.10
CA CYS A 216 -4.22 11.43 33.76
C CYS A 216 -3.73 11.26 35.20
N VAL A 217 -2.41 11.19 35.39
CA VAL A 217 -1.79 11.02 36.72
C VAL A 217 -2.17 12.18 37.65
N ARG A 218 -2.11 13.42 37.17
CA ARG A 218 -2.47 14.61 37.95
C ARG A 218 -3.95 14.67 38.29
N GLY A 219 -4.84 14.35 37.34
CA GLY A 219 -6.28 14.30 37.57
C GLY A 219 -6.68 13.24 38.59
N LEU A 220 -6.08 12.06 38.53
CA LEU A 220 -6.29 10.98 39.52
C LEU A 220 -5.65 11.32 40.88
N ALA A 221 -4.53 12.02 40.91
CA ALA A 221 -3.95 12.55 42.16
C ALA A 221 -4.85 13.60 42.81
N THR A 222 -5.49 14.46 42.01
CA THR A 222 -6.52 15.42 42.51
C THR A 222 -7.71 14.66 43.12
N ALA A 223 -8.20 13.62 42.46
CA ALA A 223 -9.26 12.76 43.00
C ALA A 223 -8.88 12.12 44.35
N ALA A 224 -7.61 11.70 44.52
CA ALA A 224 -7.12 11.13 45.77
C ALA A 224 -7.11 12.14 46.94
N ARG A 225 -7.00 13.42 46.62
CA ARG A 225 -6.94 14.52 47.59
C ARG A 225 -8.28 15.19 47.86
N ALA A 226 -9.31 14.89 47.08
CA ALA A 226 -10.64 15.49 47.25
C ALA A 226 -11.22 15.25 48.62
N LYS A 227 -11.93 16.23 49.13
CA LYS A 227 -12.53 16.18 50.51
C LYS A 227 -13.82 15.39 50.55
N SER A 228 -14.58 15.38 49.45
CA SER A 228 -15.84 14.63 49.35
C SER A 228 -15.76 13.48 48.37
N ASP A 229 -16.58 12.44 48.61
CA ASP A 229 -16.67 11.28 47.66
C ASP A 229 -17.21 11.74 46.32
N SER A 230 -18.14 12.68 46.27
CA SER A 230 -18.69 13.22 45.02
C SER A 230 -17.64 13.93 44.18
N SER A 231 -16.82 14.79 44.81
CA SER A 231 -15.71 15.45 44.12
C SER A 231 -14.63 14.49 43.67
N ALA A 232 -14.31 13.48 44.50
CA ALA A 232 -13.35 12.44 44.15
C ALA A 232 -13.81 11.63 42.92
N PHE A 233 -15.05 11.15 42.89
CA PHE A 233 -15.60 10.39 41.78
C PHE A 233 -15.79 11.22 40.54
N ALA A 234 -16.19 12.50 40.67
CA ALA A 234 -16.25 13.45 39.56
C ALA A 234 -14.87 13.64 38.94
N ALA A 235 -13.83 13.85 39.73
CA ALA A 235 -12.46 14.01 39.27
C ALA A 235 -11.97 12.74 38.55
N VAL A 236 -12.26 11.52 39.07
CA VAL A 236 -11.95 10.28 38.39
C VAL A 236 -12.62 10.18 37.02
N GLY A 237 -13.94 10.38 36.97
CA GLY A 237 -14.73 10.29 35.75
C GLY A 237 -14.29 11.28 34.66
N LEU A 238 -14.12 12.56 35.05
CA LEU A 238 -13.67 13.61 34.15
C LEU A 238 -12.25 13.36 33.61
N THR A 239 -11.33 12.91 34.46
CA THR A 239 -9.97 12.51 34.04
C THR A 239 -10.01 11.35 33.08
N CYS A 240 -10.83 10.34 33.38
CA CYS A 240 -10.99 9.16 32.54
C CYS A 240 -11.54 9.50 31.16
N VAL A 241 -12.51 10.43 31.05
CA VAL A 241 -13.06 10.89 29.75
C VAL A 241 -11.96 11.43 28.86
N ILE A 242 -11.16 12.39 29.33
CA ILE A 242 -10.09 13.00 28.54
C ILE A 242 -9.00 11.96 28.17
N SER A 243 -8.51 11.22 29.18
CA SER A 243 -7.39 10.29 28.98
C SER A 243 -7.76 9.11 28.08
N PHE A 244 -8.96 8.55 28.24
CA PHE A 244 -9.40 7.44 27.41
C PHE A 244 -9.82 7.90 26.01
N GLN A 245 -10.39 9.08 25.87
CA GLN A 245 -10.67 9.67 24.55
C GLN A 245 -9.37 9.86 23.76
N ALA A 246 -8.30 10.39 24.38
CA ALA A 246 -6.99 10.49 23.76
C ALA A 246 -6.43 9.10 23.36
N PHE A 247 -6.57 8.09 24.22
CA PHE A 247 -6.17 6.72 23.90
C PHE A 247 -6.93 6.15 22.70
N LEU A 248 -8.25 6.35 22.65
CA LEU A 248 -9.09 5.84 21.56
C LEU A 248 -8.73 6.44 20.21
N ILE A 249 -8.57 7.76 20.12
CA ILE A 249 -8.28 8.42 18.84
C ILE A 249 -6.88 8.08 18.35
N VAL A 250 -5.87 8.14 19.22
CA VAL A 250 -4.50 7.79 18.83
C VAL A 250 -4.39 6.31 18.47
N GLY A 251 -5.03 5.43 19.25
CA GLY A 251 -5.11 4.00 18.91
C GLY A 251 -5.80 3.73 17.57
N GLY A 252 -6.82 4.52 17.23
CA GLY A 252 -7.52 4.45 15.94
C GLY A 252 -6.64 4.86 14.76
N VAL A 253 -6.00 6.02 14.83
CA VAL A 253 -5.18 6.54 13.72
C VAL A 253 -3.86 5.78 13.54
N THR A 254 -3.35 5.12 14.60
CA THR A 254 -2.18 4.24 14.54
C THR A 254 -2.50 2.78 14.25
N LYS A 255 -3.76 2.46 13.90
CA LYS A 255 -4.24 1.09 13.63
C LYS A 255 -4.13 0.12 14.82
N LEU A 256 -3.92 0.59 16.04
CA LEU A 256 -3.97 -0.25 17.24
C LEU A 256 -5.40 -0.70 17.57
N LEU A 257 -6.37 0.19 17.30
CA LEU A 257 -7.81 -0.02 17.49
C LEU A 257 -8.56 0.30 16.19
N PRO A 258 -9.81 -0.18 16.02
CA PRO A 258 -10.68 0.31 14.95
C PRO A 258 -10.91 1.82 15.07
N LEU A 259 -10.92 2.53 13.94
CA LEU A 259 -11.12 3.98 13.90
C LEU A 259 -12.47 4.37 14.49
N THR A 260 -12.46 5.32 15.43
CA THR A 260 -13.65 5.70 16.22
C THR A 260 -14.29 7.02 15.80
N GLY A 261 -13.54 7.95 15.15
CA GLY A 261 -14.05 9.25 14.73
C GLY A 261 -14.34 10.23 15.89
N VAL A 262 -13.64 10.06 17.02
CA VAL A 262 -13.69 11.03 18.12
C VAL A 262 -12.53 12.03 18.00
N THR A 263 -12.71 13.24 18.51
CA THR A 263 -11.69 14.29 18.47
C THR A 263 -10.60 14.08 19.54
N LEU A 264 -9.35 14.49 19.26
CA LEU A 264 -8.28 14.52 20.25
C LEU A 264 -8.48 15.76 21.16
N PRO A 265 -8.70 15.57 22.48
CA PRO A 265 -8.94 16.70 23.39
C PRO A 265 -7.84 17.75 23.29
N PHE A 266 -8.22 19.04 23.34
CA PHE A 266 -7.38 20.24 23.24
C PHE A 266 -6.68 20.48 21.89
N MET A 267 -6.58 19.49 21.00
CA MET A 267 -5.76 19.57 19.80
C MET A 267 -6.57 19.57 18.51
N SER A 268 -7.64 18.74 18.43
CA SER A 268 -8.48 18.68 17.24
C SER A 268 -9.26 19.96 17.01
N GLN A 269 -9.47 20.31 15.75
CA GLN A 269 -10.37 21.37 15.35
C GLN A 269 -11.82 20.98 15.67
N GLY A 270 -12.36 21.57 16.72
CA GLY A 270 -13.73 21.30 17.17
C GLY A 270 -14.12 22.24 18.31
N GLY A 271 -14.76 23.39 18.02
CA GLY A 271 -15.08 24.39 19.02
C GLY A 271 -15.87 23.83 20.22
N THR A 272 -16.82 22.91 19.96
CA THR A 272 -17.62 22.28 21.02
C THR A 272 -16.78 21.32 21.88
N SER A 273 -15.91 20.52 21.26
CA SER A 273 -15.02 19.60 21.98
C SER A 273 -13.97 20.33 22.79
N LEU A 274 -13.41 21.42 22.25
CA LEU A 274 -12.46 22.27 22.95
C LEU A 274 -13.08 22.92 24.17
N LEU A 275 -14.28 23.52 24.02
CA LEU A 275 -15.03 24.12 25.13
C LEU A 275 -15.36 23.10 26.22
N ALA A 276 -15.83 21.91 25.84
CA ALA A 276 -16.08 20.79 26.75
C ALA A 276 -14.82 20.38 27.52
N SER A 277 -13.67 20.30 26.83
CA SER A 277 -12.39 19.96 27.44
C SER A 277 -11.95 20.98 28.46
N PHE A 278 -12.12 22.29 28.19
CA PHE A 278 -11.83 23.34 29.17
C PHE A 278 -12.80 23.36 30.36
N ILE A 279 -14.08 23.01 30.15
CA ILE A 279 -15.03 22.82 31.26
C ILE A 279 -14.56 21.66 32.16
N VAL A 280 -14.08 20.56 31.58
CA VAL A 280 -13.51 19.44 32.36
C VAL A 280 -12.32 19.91 33.20
N VAL A 281 -11.39 20.68 32.62
CA VAL A 281 -10.25 21.24 33.36
C VAL A 281 -10.71 22.14 34.49
N ALA A 282 -11.67 23.03 34.24
CA ALA A 282 -12.21 23.93 35.27
C ALA A 282 -12.83 23.16 36.46
N LEU A 283 -13.58 22.10 36.16
CA LEU A 283 -14.15 21.22 37.19
C LEU A 283 -13.07 20.46 37.97
N LEU A 284 -11.99 19.99 37.31
CA LEU A 284 -10.86 19.34 37.97
C LEU A 284 -10.07 20.31 38.85
N LEU A 285 -9.85 21.55 38.41
CA LEU A 285 -9.22 22.62 39.21
C LEU A 285 -10.04 22.94 40.46
N ARG A 286 -11.37 23.05 40.30
CA ARG A 286 -12.28 23.25 41.45
C ARG A 286 -12.22 22.10 42.45
N ALA A 287 -12.19 20.84 41.99
CA ALA A 287 -12.03 19.69 42.87
C ALA A 287 -10.67 19.70 43.60
N GLY A 288 -9.62 20.21 42.93
CA GLY A 288 -8.29 20.42 43.54
C GLY A 288 -8.28 21.51 44.60
N ASP A 289 -8.93 22.65 44.37
CA ASP A 289 -9.04 23.77 45.32
C ASP A 289 -9.84 23.36 46.58
N GLU A 290 -10.94 22.63 46.42
CA GLU A 290 -11.66 22.01 47.52
C GLU A 290 -10.73 21.11 48.34
N GLY A 291 -9.90 20.31 47.70
CA GLY A 291 -8.92 19.40 48.35
C GLY A 291 -7.87 20.14 49.19
N THR A 292 -7.40 21.31 48.71
CA THR A 292 -6.33 22.10 49.39
C THR A 292 -6.87 23.09 50.42
N GLY A 293 -8.17 23.32 50.48
CA GLY A 293 -8.80 24.32 51.40
C GLY A 293 -8.79 25.74 50.90
N ARG A 294 -8.27 26.01 49.68
CA ARG A 294 -8.18 27.34 49.05
C ARG A 294 -9.56 27.96 48.77
N GLU A 295 -10.61 27.17 48.67
CA GLU A 295 -11.98 27.62 48.51
C GLU A 295 -12.47 28.46 49.72
N ALA A 296 -11.97 28.18 50.91
CA ALA A 296 -12.27 28.97 52.11
C ALA A 296 -11.57 30.33 52.10
N GLU A 297 -10.35 30.40 51.56
CA GLU A 297 -9.59 31.64 51.40
C GLU A 297 -10.25 32.59 50.37
N LEU A 298 -10.72 32.03 49.23
CA LEU A 298 -11.43 32.83 48.22
C LEU A 298 -12.77 33.38 48.74
N LYS A 299 -13.54 32.59 49.49
CA LYS A 299 -14.79 33.03 50.08
C LYS A 299 -14.58 34.08 51.16
N SER A 300 -13.52 34.03 51.95
CA SER A 300 -13.18 35.05 52.94
C SER A 300 -12.66 36.33 52.25
N GLY A 301 -11.97 36.27 51.14
CA GLY A 301 -11.55 37.41 50.34
C GLY A 301 -12.74 38.19 49.73
N VAL A 302 -13.74 37.50 49.22
CA VAL A 302 -14.95 38.09 48.62
C VAL A 302 -15.85 38.74 49.71
N GLN A 303 -15.85 38.22 50.93
CA GLN A 303 -16.59 38.82 52.05
C GLN A 303 -15.87 40.02 52.65
N ALA A 304 -14.55 40.16 52.48
CA ALA A 304 -13.80 41.33 53.01
C ALA A 304 -13.93 42.58 52.12
N ASP A 305 -14.31 42.40 50.84
CA ASP A 305 -14.50 43.52 49.88
C ASP A 305 -15.86 44.22 50.00
N GLY A 306 -16.73 43.85 50.95
CA GLY A 306 -18.05 44.45 51.11
C GLY A 306 -18.06 45.71 51.92
N THR A 307 -16.97 46.15 52.53
CA THR A 307 -16.90 47.43 53.25
C THR A 307 -15.49 48.04 53.23
N GLY A 308 -15.27 49.02 52.33
CA GLY A 308 -14.22 50.04 52.46
C GLY A 308 -12.93 49.77 51.70
N GLU A 309 -12.69 50.73 50.84
CA GLU A 309 -11.43 50.95 50.08
C GLU A 309 -10.14 50.56 50.80
N ARG A 310 -9.43 49.59 50.30
CA ARG A 310 -7.96 49.51 50.27
C ARG A 310 -7.47 48.46 49.30
N GLY A 311 -6.66 48.94 48.38
CA GLY A 311 -6.29 48.38 47.11
C GLY A 311 -5.48 47.13 47.13
N ILE A 312 -5.50 46.53 45.96
CA ILE A 312 -4.89 45.27 45.45
C ILE A 312 -3.32 45.29 45.43
N VAL A 313 -2.63 46.11 46.21
CA VAL A 313 -1.16 46.20 46.18
C VAL A 313 -0.44 45.44 47.31
N GLY A 314 -1.18 44.81 48.25
CA GLY A 314 -0.59 44.23 49.46
C GLY A 314 -0.29 42.72 49.42
N ALA A 315 -0.69 41.96 48.37
CA ALA A 315 -0.68 40.51 48.42
C ALA A 315 0.59 39.83 47.79
N MET A 316 1.54 40.59 47.27
CA MET A 316 2.76 40.04 46.66
C MET A 316 4.01 40.00 47.56
N GLY A 317 3.88 40.20 48.84
CA GLY A 317 5.07 40.22 49.69
C GLY A 317 4.86 39.59 51.06
N ARG A 318 4.72 38.26 51.15
CA ARG A 318 5.08 37.48 52.36
C ARG A 318 4.80 35.95 52.11
N ALA A 319 5.56 35.36 51.29
CA ALA A 319 5.75 33.90 51.31
C ALA A 319 7.07 33.62 52.08
N GLY A 320 6.94 33.43 53.35
CA GLY A 320 8.09 33.05 54.17
C GLY A 320 7.70 32.96 55.63
N ALA A 321 7.85 31.77 56.20
CA ALA A 321 7.78 31.37 57.60
C ALA A 321 6.38 31.37 58.28
N HIS A 322 5.86 30.17 58.50
CA HIS A 322 5.62 29.59 59.85
C HIS A 322 4.91 28.23 59.69
N ALA A 323 5.72 27.19 59.70
CA ALA A 323 5.27 25.90 60.13
C ALA A 323 5.30 25.90 61.66
N ALA A 324 4.13 25.93 62.31
CA ALA A 324 3.97 25.61 63.71
C ALA A 324 2.58 25.04 63.96
N ALA A 325 2.58 23.87 64.57
CA ALA A 325 1.44 23.08 64.97
C ALA A 325 0.38 23.87 65.73
N GLY A 326 -0.84 23.77 65.37
CA GLY A 326 -2.00 24.20 66.13
C GLY A 326 -3.14 23.19 65.94
N VAL A 327 -3.27 22.23 66.86
CA VAL A 327 -4.50 21.43 67.01
C VAL A 327 -5.61 22.38 67.41
N VAL A 328 -6.46 22.75 66.47
CA VAL A 328 -7.71 23.47 66.79
C VAL A 328 -8.86 22.48 66.55
N HIS A 329 -9.56 22.20 67.66
CA HIS A 329 -10.87 21.56 67.64
C HIS A 329 -11.85 22.49 66.93
N GLY A 330 -12.08 22.20 65.65
CA GLY A 330 -13.01 22.98 64.83
C GLY A 330 -14.46 22.52 65.00
N ARG A 331 -15.29 23.40 65.47
CA ARG A 331 -16.77 23.28 65.44
C ARG A 331 -17.25 23.03 64.05
N HIS A 332 -18.19 22.05 63.92
CA HIS A 332 -18.88 21.69 62.68
C HIS A 332 -19.46 22.93 61.94
N ALA A 333 -18.87 23.31 60.83
CA ALA A 333 -19.51 24.22 59.87
C ALA A 333 -20.53 23.40 59.05
N ARG A 334 -21.81 23.56 59.33
CA ARG A 334 -22.91 23.13 58.48
C ARG A 334 -22.88 24.00 57.23
N GLY A 335 -22.53 23.40 56.07
CA GLY A 335 -22.65 24.13 54.79
C GLY A 335 -21.72 23.72 53.67
N SER A 336 -21.11 22.49 53.66
CA SER A 336 -20.47 22.00 52.44
C SER A 336 -21.36 20.96 51.77
N PHE A 337 -21.59 21.09 50.46
CA PHE A 337 -22.32 20.15 49.61
C PHE A 337 -21.58 18.83 49.42
N GLY A 338 -20.72 18.42 50.33
CA GLY A 338 -20.00 17.14 50.28
C GLY A 338 -20.67 16.14 51.21
N LEU A 339 -21.38 15.19 50.66
CA LEU A 339 -21.87 14.01 51.38
C LEU A 339 -20.66 13.21 51.87
N GLN A 340 -20.36 13.29 53.19
CA GLN A 340 -19.36 12.44 53.82
C GLN A 340 -20.03 11.11 54.19
N THR A 341 -19.48 9.99 53.73
CA THR A 341 -19.89 8.66 54.13
C THR A 341 -18.97 8.13 55.23
N ALA A 342 -19.41 7.13 56.00
CA ALA A 342 -18.62 6.50 57.09
C ALA A 342 -17.28 5.94 56.60
N GLU A 343 -17.16 5.64 55.30
CA GLU A 343 -15.91 5.20 54.65
C GLU A 343 -14.97 6.33 54.23
N SER A 344 -15.37 7.62 54.36
CA SER A 344 -14.50 8.79 54.08
C SER A 344 -13.42 9.02 55.15
N GLY A 345 -13.38 8.18 56.22
CA GLY A 345 -12.28 8.14 57.17
C GLY A 345 -10.93 7.64 56.59
N VAL A 346 -9.89 7.64 57.40
CA VAL A 346 -8.52 7.30 57.00
C VAL A 346 -8.39 5.96 56.25
N LEU A 347 -9.09 4.94 56.69
CA LEU A 347 -9.09 3.60 56.04
C LEU A 347 -9.76 3.61 54.68
N GLY A 348 -10.85 4.38 54.51
CA GLY A 348 -11.53 4.55 53.22
C GLY A 348 -10.67 5.31 52.22
N ARG A 349 -9.92 6.33 52.63
CA ARG A 349 -8.97 7.05 51.79
C ARG A 349 -7.77 6.22 51.32
N VAL A 350 -7.21 5.35 52.20
CA VAL A 350 -6.15 4.40 51.88
C VAL A 350 -6.65 3.38 50.81
N ALA A 351 -7.88 2.89 50.97
CA ALA A 351 -8.48 1.96 50.00
C ALA A 351 -8.72 2.64 48.65
N LEU A 352 -9.20 3.87 48.62
CA LEU A 352 -9.37 4.69 47.41
C LEU A 352 -8.00 4.92 46.72
N GLY A 353 -6.99 5.33 47.50
CA GLY A 353 -5.63 5.56 47.00
C GLY A 353 -5.06 4.32 46.27
N LYS A 354 -5.22 3.12 46.85
CA LYS A 354 -4.78 1.85 46.20
C LYS A 354 -5.53 1.58 44.87
N ARG A 355 -6.83 1.90 44.79
CA ARG A 355 -7.61 1.75 43.54
C ARG A 355 -7.15 2.73 42.48
N LEU A 356 -6.91 3.99 42.84
CA LEU A 356 -6.41 5.01 41.93
C LEU A 356 -4.99 4.70 41.43
N THR A 357 -4.10 4.18 42.28
CA THR A 357 -2.76 3.71 41.86
C THR A 357 -2.88 2.61 40.79
N ARG A 358 -3.76 1.64 41.00
CA ARG A 358 -4.00 0.57 39.99
C ARG A 358 -4.53 1.17 38.68
N LEU A 359 -5.41 2.15 38.76
CA LEU A 359 -5.94 2.81 37.58
C LEU A 359 -4.83 3.60 36.82
N ILE A 360 -3.97 4.31 37.57
CA ILE A 360 -2.76 4.95 36.99
C ILE A 360 -1.90 3.92 36.27
N THR A 361 -1.64 2.76 36.89
CA THR A 361 -0.85 1.69 36.27
C THR A 361 -1.51 1.21 34.95
N VAL A 362 -2.84 1.01 34.93
CA VAL A 362 -3.58 0.60 33.73
C VAL A 362 -3.45 1.66 32.63
N PHE A 363 -3.69 2.94 32.93
CA PHE A 363 -3.52 4.00 31.95
C PHE A 363 -2.07 4.12 31.47
N SER A 364 -1.08 3.98 32.37
CA SER A 364 0.33 3.98 31.99
C SER A 364 0.63 2.86 30.99
N LEU A 365 0.12 1.64 31.23
CA LEU A 365 0.30 0.52 30.30
C LEU A 365 -0.39 0.79 28.94
N LEU A 366 -1.58 1.40 28.92
CA LEU A 366 -2.28 1.78 27.70
C LEU A 366 -1.47 2.80 26.89
N PHE A 367 -0.93 3.85 27.56
CA PHE A 367 -0.11 4.85 26.87
C PHE A 367 1.26 4.29 26.42
N VAL A 368 1.86 3.39 27.19
CA VAL A 368 3.07 2.66 26.77
C VAL A 368 2.78 1.81 25.51
N ALA A 369 1.62 1.14 25.47
CA ALA A 369 1.21 0.40 24.26
C ALA A 369 1.04 1.31 23.04
N LEU A 370 0.51 2.54 23.21
CA LEU A 370 0.44 3.54 22.12
C LEU A 370 1.82 3.95 21.64
N VAL A 371 2.75 4.26 22.55
CA VAL A 371 4.13 4.64 22.18
C VAL A 371 4.83 3.47 21.48
N ALA A 372 4.66 2.26 21.98
CA ALA A 372 5.24 1.06 21.37
C ALA A 372 4.68 0.82 19.95
N ASN A 373 3.36 0.98 19.77
CA ASN A 373 2.72 0.86 18.46
C ASN A 373 3.15 2.00 17.50
N LEU A 374 3.25 3.23 18.00
CA LEU A 374 3.75 4.35 17.23
C LEU A 374 5.20 4.11 16.77
N THR A 375 6.07 3.62 17.69
CA THR A 375 7.44 3.22 17.36
C THR A 375 7.47 2.13 16.28
N TYR A 376 6.57 1.13 16.40
CA TYR A 376 6.47 0.07 15.39
C TYR A 376 6.16 0.64 13.99
N VAL A 377 5.16 1.52 13.89
CA VAL A 377 4.74 2.09 12.60
C VAL A 377 5.79 3.05 12.03
N GLN A 378 6.41 3.90 12.88
CA GLN A 378 7.34 4.96 12.44
C GLN A 378 8.78 4.50 12.23
N GLU A 379 9.23 3.40 12.87
CA GLU A 379 10.62 2.95 12.80
C GLU A 379 10.74 1.53 12.24
N VAL A 380 9.90 0.58 12.71
CA VAL A 380 10.06 -0.83 12.36
C VAL A 380 9.43 -1.15 11.01
N ASP A 381 8.19 -0.72 10.78
CA ASP A 381 7.41 -1.01 9.56
C ASP A 381 7.45 0.14 8.53
N ALA A 382 8.09 1.26 8.87
CA ALA A 382 8.12 2.48 8.05
C ALA A 382 8.64 2.21 6.63
N ALA A 383 9.77 1.52 6.50
CA ALA A 383 10.38 1.24 5.20
C ALA A 383 9.42 0.44 4.28
N ARG A 384 8.70 -0.55 4.83
CA ARG A 384 7.69 -1.31 4.08
C ARG A 384 6.52 -0.43 3.64
N ILE A 385 6.02 0.42 4.53
CA ILE A 385 4.89 1.31 4.26
C ILE A 385 5.28 2.36 3.21
N GLN A 386 6.47 2.95 3.31
CA GLN A 386 6.98 3.93 2.36
C GLN A 386 7.21 3.34 0.96
N ALA A 387 7.62 2.07 0.87
CA ALA A 387 7.86 1.37 -0.39
C ALA A 387 6.58 0.94 -1.13
N LEU A 388 5.39 1.13 -0.56
CA LEU A 388 4.14 0.75 -1.21
C LEU A 388 3.93 1.59 -2.48
N PRO A 389 3.58 0.97 -3.62
CA PRO A 389 3.58 1.62 -4.95
C PRO A 389 2.56 2.78 -5.09
N ASN A 390 1.55 2.83 -4.23
CA ASN A 390 0.50 3.86 -4.23
C ASN A 390 0.63 4.84 -3.07
N ASN A 391 1.84 5.04 -2.53
CA ASN A 391 2.08 6.00 -1.47
C ASN A 391 2.07 7.43 -2.00
N ASN A 392 0.95 8.11 -1.86
CA ASN A 392 0.77 9.48 -2.34
C ASN A 392 1.68 10.50 -1.61
N HIS A 393 2.09 10.24 -0.37
CA HIS A 393 3.02 11.10 0.37
C HIS A 393 4.41 11.09 -0.25
N THR A 394 4.92 9.90 -0.59
CA THR A 394 6.22 9.77 -1.29
C THR A 394 6.16 10.48 -2.65
N ILE A 395 5.06 10.33 -3.38
CA ILE A 395 4.86 10.99 -4.68
C ILE A 395 4.78 12.51 -4.53
N ALA A 396 4.00 13.02 -3.56
CA ALA A 396 3.84 14.45 -3.32
C ALA A 396 5.16 15.12 -2.89
N ARG A 397 5.97 14.43 -2.07
CA ARG A 397 7.34 14.89 -1.73
C ARG A 397 8.26 14.94 -2.92
N SER A 398 8.08 14.04 -3.88
CA SER A 398 8.90 14.05 -5.09
C SER A 398 8.75 15.34 -5.91
N ALA A 399 7.66 16.11 -5.70
CA ALA A 399 7.51 17.43 -6.32
C ALA A 399 8.50 18.50 -5.79
N TYR A 400 9.10 18.27 -4.63
CA TYR A 400 10.13 19.17 -4.08
C TYR A 400 11.56 18.69 -4.36
N VAL A 401 11.70 17.52 -4.99
CA VAL A 401 12.99 16.94 -5.37
C VAL A 401 13.15 17.04 -6.87
N GLN A 402 14.29 17.56 -7.32
CA GLN A 402 14.66 17.51 -8.72
C GLN A 402 14.98 16.05 -9.09
N ARG A 403 14.00 15.31 -9.60
CA ARG A 403 14.23 13.93 -10.08
C ARG A 403 15.22 13.94 -11.23
N GLY A 404 16.13 13.00 -11.24
CA GLY A 404 17.07 12.78 -12.32
C GLY A 404 16.38 12.53 -13.66
N ALA A 405 17.04 12.82 -14.75
CA ALA A 405 16.53 12.55 -16.08
C ALA A 405 16.52 11.05 -16.39
N ILE A 406 15.63 10.64 -17.31
CA ILE A 406 15.71 9.32 -17.97
C ILE A 406 16.07 9.60 -19.42
N ILE A 407 17.20 9.04 -19.87
CA ILE A 407 17.73 9.25 -21.22
C ILE A 407 17.91 7.92 -21.95
N THR A 408 17.86 7.97 -23.27
CA THR A 408 18.20 6.85 -24.15
C THR A 408 19.71 6.67 -24.29
N SER A 409 20.15 5.55 -24.86
CA SER A 409 21.57 5.27 -25.14
C SER A 409 22.22 6.24 -26.13
N ASP A 410 21.40 6.87 -26.96
CA ASP A 410 21.79 7.94 -27.91
C ASP A 410 21.53 9.36 -27.35
N GLY A 411 21.29 9.50 -26.06
CA GLY A 411 21.24 10.78 -25.35
C GLY A 411 19.92 11.55 -25.42
N VAL A 412 18.86 10.98 -26.00
CA VAL A 412 17.54 11.64 -26.07
C VAL A 412 16.84 11.58 -24.71
N THR A 413 16.41 12.74 -24.21
CA THR A 413 15.67 12.85 -22.93
C THR A 413 14.25 12.34 -23.09
N LEU A 414 13.91 11.29 -22.33
CA LEU A 414 12.57 10.69 -22.27
C LEU A 414 11.73 11.25 -21.12
N ALA A 415 12.38 11.59 -20.01
CA ALA A 415 11.74 12.21 -18.86
C ALA A 415 12.72 13.15 -18.15
N GLU A 416 12.23 14.32 -17.74
CA GLU A 416 12.99 15.33 -17.00
C GLU A 416 12.13 16.06 -15.97
N SER A 417 12.76 16.73 -15.01
CA SER A 417 12.10 17.58 -14.02
C SER A 417 12.29 19.05 -14.38
N VAL A 418 11.16 19.77 -14.53
CA VAL A 418 11.13 21.20 -14.84
C VAL A 418 10.79 21.98 -13.59
N GLU A 419 11.67 22.91 -13.17
CA GLU A 419 11.44 23.75 -11.99
C GLU A 419 10.34 24.77 -12.25
N GLN A 420 9.41 24.90 -11.29
CA GLN A 420 8.29 25.85 -11.31
C GLN A 420 8.66 27.11 -10.50
N PRO A 421 7.94 28.24 -10.70
CA PRO A 421 8.21 29.47 -9.98
C PRO A 421 8.06 29.38 -8.45
N ASP A 422 7.28 28.42 -7.96
CA ASP A 422 7.09 28.13 -6.53
C ASP A 422 8.17 27.24 -5.92
N GLY A 423 9.20 26.85 -6.71
CA GLY A 423 10.30 25.99 -6.30
C GLY A 423 9.97 24.50 -6.29
N THR A 424 8.80 24.11 -6.77
CA THR A 424 8.43 22.71 -7.03
C THR A 424 8.94 22.26 -8.41
N PHE A 425 8.94 20.95 -8.64
CA PHE A 425 9.34 20.35 -9.91
C PHE A 425 8.17 19.59 -10.52
N VAL A 426 7.89 19.84 -11.79
CA VAL A 426 6.93 19.08 -12.57
C VAL A 426 7.66 18.11 -13.48
N ARG A 427 7.23 16.85 -13.51
CA ARG A 427 7.79 15.84 -14.39
C ARG A 427 7.27 16.03 -15.81
N SER A 428 8.20 16.21 -16.75
CA SER A 428 7.94 16.40 -18.19
C SER A 428 8.42 15.20 -18.98
N TYR A 429 7.68 14.87 -20.04
CA TYR A 429 7.97 13.76 -20.95
C TYR A 429 8.05 14.28 -22.38
N PRO A 430 9.16 14.92 -22.77
CA PRO A 430 9.26 15.71 -24.00
C PRO A 430 9.10 14.90 -25.29
N GLN A 431 9.26 13.57 -25.23
CA GLN A 431 9.10 12.68 -26.38
C GLN A 431 7.69 12.07 -26.50
N GLY A 432 6.73 12.51 -25.67
CA GLY A 432 5.34 12.02 -25.72
C GLY A 432 5.21 10.53 -25.46
N GLU A 433 4.83 9.77 -26.48
CA GLU A 433 4.58 8.30 -26.36
C GLU A 433 5.85 7.44 -26.47
N LEU A 434 6.98 8.00 -26.90
CA LEU A 434 8.21 7.23 -27.13
C LEU A 434 8.63 6.44 -25.90
N ALA A 435 8.77 5.12 -26.05
CA ALA A 435 9.14 4.17 -25.02
C ALA A 435 8.23 4.24 -23.75
N ARG A 436 6.94 4.63 -23.91
CA ARG A 436 6.06 4.97 -22.79
C ARG A 436 5.92 3.85 -21.77
N HIS A 437 5.69 2.61 -22.22
CA HIS A 437 5.57 1.46 -21.33
C HIS A 437 6.89 1.12 -20.61
N THR A 438 8.05 1.48 -21.18
CA THR A 438 9.36 1.31 -20.52
C THR A 438 9.61 2.40 -19.50
N VAL A 439 9.43 3.68 -19.88
CA VAL A 439 9.62 4.83 -18.99
C VAL A 439 8.58 4.84 -17.88
N GLY A 440 7.34 4.59 -18.23
CA GLY A 440 6.20 4.71 -17.32
C GLY A 440 5.80 6.16 -17.09
N TYR A 441 5.15 6.40 -15.96
CA TYR A 441 4.73 7.73 -15.52
C TYR A 441 4.84 7.87 -14.00
N ILE A 442 4.81 9.12 -13.53
CA ILE A 442 4.59 9.47 -12.13
C ILE A 442 3.35 10.35 -12.04
N SER A 443 2.40 9.97 -11.21
CA SER A 443 1.15 10.67 -10.97
C SER A 443 0.76 10.61 -9.51
N THR A 444 0.35 11.73 -8.93
CA THR A 444 -0.17 11.79 -7.56
C THR A 444 -1.49 11.04 -7.41
N GLN A 445 -2.23 10.85 -8.50
CA GLN A 445 -3.53 10.19 -8.49
C GLN A 445 -3.44 8.70 -8.88
N TYR A 446 -2.54 8.34 -9.82
CA TYR A 446 -2.50 7.01 -10.43
C TYR A 446 -1.22 6.22 -10.08
N GLY A 447 -0.36 6.77 -9.22
CA GLY A 447 0.88 6.12 -8.79
C GLY A 447 2.03 6.26 -9.80
N THR A 448 2.95 5.30 -9.77
CA THR A 448 4.15 5.26 -10.61
C THR A 448 4.28 3.93 -11.32
N THR A 449 4.81 3.91 -12.54
CA THR A 449 5.01 2.70 -13.35
C THR A 449 6.37 2.73 -14.07
N GLY A 450 6.77 1.61 -14.70
CA GLY A 450 7.97 1.52 -15.54
C GLY A 450 9.26 1.88 -14.79
N VAL A 451 10.23 2.47 -15.50
CA VAL A 451 11.52 2.91 -14.94
C VAL A 451 11.34 4.01 -13.88
N GLU A 452 10.29 4.85 -14.01
CA GLU A 452 9.94 5.83 -12.96
C GLU A 452 9.67 5.15 -11.60
N ALA A 453 9.10 3.94 -11.62
CA ALA A 453 8.84 3.14 -10.41
C ALA A 453 10.07 2.32 -10.00
N SER A 454 10.66 1.54 -10.92
CA SER A 454 11.76 0.61 -10.58
C SER A 454 13.04 1.32 -10.17
N MET A 455 13.27 2.54 -10.69
CA MET A 455 14.44 3.37 -10.36
C MET A 455 14.09 4.59 -9.49
N ASN A 456 12.97 4.54 -8.76
CA ASN A 456 12.48 5.66 -7.99
C ASN A 456 13.50 6.19 -6.99
N GLU A 457 14.18 5.30 -6.25
CA GLU A 457 15.23 5.67 -5.30
C GLU A 457 16.38 6.42 -5.94
N THR A 458 16.84 5.92 -7.09
CA THR A 458 17.91 6.54 -7.88
C THR A 458 17.49 7.89 -8.42
N LEU A 459 16.31 7.97 -9.01
CA LEU A 459 15.77 9.19 -9.61
C LEU A 459 15.47 10.29 -8.60
N THR A 460 15.14 9.94 -7.36
CA THR A 460 14.92 10.91 -6.27
C THR A 460 16.22 11.26 -5.53
N GLY A 461 17.34 10.60 -5.84
CA GLY A 461 18.58 10.76 -5.11
C GLY A 461 18.42 10.31 -3.67
N HIS A 462 17.96 9.07 -3.49
CA HIS A 462 17.59 8.52 -2.19
C HIS A 462 18.57 8.97 -1.11
N ALA A 463 18.20 10.07 -0.47
CA ALA A 463 18.77 10.46 0.78
C ALA A 463 18.17 9.50 1.78
N ASP A 464 19.01 8.74 2.37
CA ASP A 464 18.78 8.17 3.67
C ASP A 464 18.34 9.30 4.62
N TYR A 465 17.03 9.62 4.63
CA TYR A 465 16.46 10.58 5.58
C TYR A 465 16.64 10.09 7.03
N SER A 466 17.12 8.86 7.20
CA SER A 466 17.51 8.28 8.48
C SER A 466 18.89 8.72 8.96
N THR A 467 19.74 9.33 8.11
CA THR A 467 21.08 9.75 8.51
C THR A 467 21.10 11.19 9.00
N TRP A 468 21.87 11.46 10.09
CA TRP A 468 22.14 12.82 10.59
C TRP A 468 22.65 13.77 9.50
N LYS A 469 23.33 13.24 8.50
CA LYS A 469 23.86 14.00 7.37
C LYS A 469 22.76 14.57 6.48
N SER A 470 21.68 13.83 6.23
CA SER A 470 20.54 14.33 5.45
C SER A 470 19.71 15.35 6.21
N ALA A 471 19.58 15.17 7.54
CA ALA A 471 18.96 16.18 8.40
C ALA A 471 19.74 17.50 8.38
N ILE A 472 21.08 17.44 8.43
CA ILE A 472 21.95 18.62 8.33
C ILE A 472 21.85 19.27 6.95
N ASN A 473 21.84 18.51 5.85
CA ASN A 473 21.69 19.03 4.51
C ASN A 473 20.32 19.71 4.29
N SER A 474 19.26 19.11 4.81
CA SER A 474 17.91 19.70 4.79
C SER A 474 17.84 21.01 5.58
N LEU A 475 18.48 21.08 6.76
CA LEU A 475 18.58 22.31 7.57
C LEU A 475 19.46 23.36 6.87
N ALA A 476 20.47 22.95 6.10
CA ALA A 476 21.33 23.83 5.33
C ALA A 476 20.70 24.33 4.01
N GLY A 477 19.47 23.89 3.69
CA GLY A 477 18.76 24.28 2.45
C GLY A 477 19.41 23.73 1.17
N ILE A 478 20.25 22.69 1.27
CA ILE A 478 20.89 22.07 0.11
C ILE A 478 19.84 21.28 -0.66
N LYS A 479 19.47 21.77 -1.85
CA LYS A 479 18.54 21.07 -2.76
C LYS A 479 19.15 19.72 -3.17
N GLN A 480 18.41 18.64 -2.97
CA GLN A 480 18.80 17.32 -3.42
C GLN A 480 18.39 17.13 -4.87
N SER A 481 19.32 16.69 -5.73
CA SER A 481 19.07 16.32 -7.11
C SER A 481 19.23 14.81 -7.28
N GLY A 482 18.29 14.18 -7.99
CA GLY A 482 18.36 12.77 -8.31
C GLY A 482 19.40 12.45 -9.39
N SER A 483 19.78 11.18 -9.45
CA SER A 483 20.72 10.66 -10.46
C SER A 483 20.01 10.39 -11.79
N THR A 484 20.66 10.65 -12.90
CA THR A 484 20.17 10.37 -14.25
C THR A 484 20.28 8.88 -14.55
N VAL A 485 19.22 8.28 -15.09
CA VAL A 485 19.17 6.89 -15.54
C VAL A 485 19.31 6.85 -17.06
N ALA A 486 20.40 6.27 -17.54
CA ALA A 486 20.62 6.02 -18.96
C ALA A 486 20.13 4.62 -19.32
N LEU A 487 19.22 4.54 -20.29
CA LEU A 487 18.65 3.29 -20.76
C LEU A 487 19.50 2.68 -21.91
N THR A 488 19.34 1.38 -22.09
CA THR A 488 19.85 0.66 -23.26
C THR A 488 19.04 0.96 -24.53
N ILE A 489 17.82 1.48 -24.37
CA ILE A 489 16.92 1.84 -25.46
C ILE A 489 17.58 2.88 -26.36
N ASN A 490 17.62 2.61 -27.66
CA ASN A 490 18.03 3.58 -28.68
C ASN A 490 16.78 4.26 -29.26
N SER A 491 16.74 5.58 -29.29
CA SER A 491 15.53 6.33 -29.66
C SER A 491 15.09 6.07 -31.11
N GLN A 492 16.04 5.84 -32.01
CA GLN A 492 15.74 5.62 -33.45
C GLN A 492 15.21 4.21 -33.66
N ILE A 493 15.80 3.20 -33.01
CA ILE A 493 15.33 1.80 -33.07
C ILE A 493 13.94 1.71 -32.44
N GLN A 494 13.73 2.38 -31.29
CA GLN A 494 12.42 2.45 -30.61
C GLN A 494 11.35 3.07 -31.53
N ARG A 495 11.63 4.20 -32.18
CA ARG A 495 10.71 4.83 -33.13
C ARG A 495 10.41 3.92 -34.32
N ALA A 496 11.38 3.18 -34.81
CA ALA A 496 11.18 2.22 -35.91
C ALA A 496 10.22 1.11 -35.49
N ALA A 497 10.36 0.60 -34.25
CA ALA A 497 9.48 -0.43 -33.72
C ALA A 497 8.05 0.09 -33.48
N GLU A 498 7.89 1.28 -32.89
CA GLU A 498 6.57 1.92 -32.66
C GLU A 498 5.86 2.27 -33.97
N ASN A 499 6.58 2.83 -34.93
CA ASN A 499 6.04 3.13 -36.27
C ASN A 499 5.60 1.86 -37.02
N ALA A 500 6.32 0.76 -36.86
CA ALA A 500 5.94 -0.51 -37.46
C ALA A 500 4.62 -1.06 -36.86
N LEU A 501 4.32 -0.77 -35.59
CA LEU A 501 3.08 -1.16 -34.92
C LEU A 501 1.93 -0.15 -35.11
N SER A 502 2.17 0.98 -35.76
CA SER A 502 1.12 2.00 -35.94
C SER A 502 -0.12 1.43 -36.63
N GLY A 503 -1.28 1.59 -35.96
CA GLY A 503 -2.57 1.06 -36.41
C GLY A 503 -2.82 -0.42 -36.07
N TYR A 504 -1.92 -1.07 -35.37
CA TYR A 504 -2.03 -2.47 -34.92
C TYR A 504 -1.96 -2.58 -33.40
N THR A 505 -2.64 -3.56 -32.86
CA THR A 505 -2.45 -3.99 -31.45
C THR A 505 -1.37 -5.06 -31.43
N GLY A 506 -0.35 -4.87 -30.56
CA GLY A 506 0.75 -5.84 -30.50
C GLY A 506 2.00 -5.31 -29.80
N ALA A 507 3.12 -6.02 -29.98
CA ALA A 507 4.38 -5.67 -29.34
C ALA A 507 5.60 -6.06 -30.19
N ILE A 508 6.67 -5.26 -30.07
CA ILE A 508 7.98 -5.55 -30.67
C ILE A 508 9.07 -5.39 -29.59
N VAL A 509 9.97 -6.35 -29.52
CA VAL A 509 11.17 -6.33 -28.68
C VAL A 509 12.40 -6.50 -29.56
N VAL A 510 13.41 -5.64 -29.38
CA VAL A 510 14.73 -5.74 -30.04
C VAL A 510 15.81 -5.84 -28.97
N LEU A 511 16.66 -6.87 -29.05
CA LEU A 511 17.73 -7.15 -28.10
C LEU A 511 19.12 -7.17 -28.78
N ASP A 512 20.15 -6.85 -28.00
CA ASP A 512 21.53 -7.24 -28.29
C ASP A 512 21.72 -8.73 -27.91
N PRO A 513 22.13 -9.59 -28.84
CA PRO A 513 22.24 -11.03 -28.57
C PRO A 513 23.32 -11.38 -27.54
N LYS A 514 24.38 -10.61 -27.42
CA LYS A 514 25.54 -10.92 -26.57
C LYS A 514 25.35 -10.49 -25.12
N THR A 515 24.67 -9.37 -24.93
CA THR A 515 24.51 -8.76 -23.60
C THR A 515 23.13 -8.98 -23.01
N GLY A 516 22.09 -9.15 -23.84
CA GLY A 516 20.70 -9.09 -23.41
C GLY A 516 20.15 -7.67 -23.24
N ALA A 517 20.92 -6.65 -23.63
CA ALA A 517 20.46 -5.26 -23.57
C ALA A 517 19.24 -5.05 -24.46
N VAL A 518 18.19 -4.41 -23.92
CA VAL A 518 16.97 -4.10 -24.66
C VAL A 518 17.16 -2.83 -25.43
N LEU A 519 17.27 -2.93 -26.77
CA LEU A 519 17.50 -1.79 -27.67
C LEU A 519 16.19 -1.08 -28.05
N ALA A 520 15.09 -1.81 -28.10
CA ALA A 520 13.75 -1.28 -28.25
C ALA A 520 12.72 -2.21 -27.61
N ARG A 521 11.64 -1.61 -27.10
CA ARG A 521 10.51 -2.29 -26.47
C ARG A 521 9.23 -1.48 -26.71
N ALA A 522 8.51 -1.84 -27.77
CA ALA A 522 7.29 -1.16 -28.21
C ALA A 522 6.06 -2.00 -27.87
N SER A 523 5.04 -1.37 -27.29
CA SER A 523 3.71 -1.94 -27.05
C SER A 523 2.66 -1.00 -27.62
N SER A 524 1.70 -1.53 -28.37
CA SER A 524 0.62 -0.78 -29.02
C SER A 524 -0.75 -1.41 -28.67
N PRO A 525 -1.81 -0.60 -28.44
CA PRO A 525 -1.79 0.86 -28.41
C PRO A 525 -1.02 1.43 -27.23
N SER A 526 -0.53 2.68 -27.38
CA SER A 526 0.20 3.42 -26.36
C SER A 526 -0.65 4.58 -25.82
N TYR A 527 -0.08 5.41 -24.94
CA TYR A 527 -0.75 6.55 -24.33
C TYR A 527 0.24 7.69 -24.05
N ARG A 528 -0.30 8.91 -23.94
CA ARG A 528 0.42 10.06 -23.42
C ARG A 528 0.08 10.24 -21.94
N VAL A 529 1.01 10.77 -21.16
CA VAL A 529 0.80 10.98 -19.71
C VAL A 529 -0.33 11.99 -19.47
N GLU A 530 -0.46 12.97 -20.34
CA GLU A 530 -1.52 14.00 -20.27
C GLU A 530 -2.93 13.39 -20.42
N ASP A 531 -3.06 12.26 -21.13
CA ASP A 531 -4.31 11.59 -21.42
C ASP A 531 -4.68 10.53 -20.34
N LEU A 532 -3.84 10.31 -19.32
CA LEU A 532 -4.07 9.31 -18.28
C LEU A 532 -5.47 9.38 -17.66
N PRO A 533 -6.05 10.55 -17.32
CA PRO A 533 -7.39 10.60 -16.75
C PRO A 533 -8.46 9.98 -17.66
N SER A 534 -8.40 10.24 -18.96
CA SER A 534 -9.33 9.69 -19.94
C SER A 534 -9.08 8.22 -20.21
N VAL A 535 -7.81 7.80 -20.29
CA VAL A 535 -7.42 6.39 -20.47
C VAL A 535 -7.84 5.52 -19.29
N MET A 536 -7.67 6.02 -18.06
CA MET A 536 -8.11 5.33 -16.83
C MET A 536 -9.64 5.25 -16.73
N ALA A 537 -10.37 6.29 -17.18
CA ALA A 537 -11.83 6.31 -17.14
C ALA A 537 -12.47 5.36 -18.16
N THR A 538 -11.85 5.19 -19.32
CA THR A 538 -12.42 4.38 -20.42
C THR A 538 -12.03 2.91 -20.35
N ALA A 539 -10.92 2.54 -19.69
CA ALA A 539 -10.41 1.18 -19.37
C ALA A 539 -10.54 0.08 -20.47
N THR A 540 -11.09 0.39 -21.65
CA THR A 540 -11.48 -0.57 -22.68
C THR A 540 -10.43 -0.78 -23.77
N GLY A 541 -9.44 0.10 -23.87
CA GLY A 541 -8.51 0.12 -25.01
C GLY A 541 -7.20 -0.66 -24.82
N GLY A 542 -6.90 -1.14 -23.60
CA GLY A 542 -5.64 -1.85 -23.31
C GLY A 542 -4.38 -1.02 -23.51
N GLN A 543 -4.48 0.34 -23.53
CA GLN A 543 -3.33 1.24 -23.73
C GLN A 543 -2.28 1.15 -22.61
N LEU A 544 -2.72 0.83 -21.38
CA LEU A 544 -1.84 0.71 -20.22
C LEU A 544 -1.13 -0.65 -20.11
N LEU A 545 -1.60 -1.64 -20.90
CA LEU A 545 -1.02 -2.98 -20.89
C LEU A 545 0.31 -2.99 -21.66
N ASP A 546 1.38 -3.28 -20.95
CA ASP A 546 2.67 -3.57 -21.59
C ASP A 546 2.69 -4.98 -22.16
N ARG A 547 2.35 -5.11 -23.42
CA ARG A 547 2.26 -6.38 -24.14
C ARG A 547 3.60 -7.07 -24.30
N THR A 548 4.69 -6.38 -24.10
CA THR A 548 6.03 -6.98 -24.22
C THR A 548 6.33 -7.92 -23.07
N THR A 549 5.82 -7.64 -21.86
CA THR A 549 6.17 -8.33 -20.62
C THR A 549 4.99 -8.74 -19.75
N GLN A 550 3.79 -8.12 -19.95
CA GLN A 550 2.63 -8.32 -19.07
C GLN A 550 1.45 -9.01 -19.77
N ALA A 551 1.67 -9.60 -20.94
CA ALA A 551 0.71 -10.41 -21.67
C ALA A 551 1.32 -11.75 -22.03
N LEU A 552 0.51 -12.81 -21.86
CA LEU A 552 0.88 -14.18 -22.24
C LEU A 552 0.14 -14.59 -23.50
N TYR A 553 0.85 -15.18 -24.43
CA TYR A 553 0.36 -15.58 -25.75
C TYR A 553 0.73 -17.03 -26.04
N SER A 554 -0.06 -17.72 -26.84
CA SER A 554 0.39 -18.95 -27.51
C SER A 554 1.51 -18.59 -28.48
N PRO A 555 2.73 -19.16 -28.36
CA PRO A 555 3.86 -18.82 -29.25
C PRO A 555 3.63 -19.27 -30.68
N GLY A 556 2.72 -20.22 -30.90
CA GLY A 556 2.56 -20.88 -32.17
C GLY A 556 3.87 -21.48 -32.67
N SER A 557 4.03 -21.53 -33.97
CA SER A 557 5.19 -22.17 -34.61
C SER A 557 6.56 -21.56 -34.27
N THR A 558 6.65 -20.45 -33.53
CA THR A 558 7.95 -19.94 -33.02
C THR A 558 8.55 -20.90 -31.99
N PHE A 559 7.72 -21.63 -31.25
CA PHE A 559 8.18 -22.64 -30.28
C PHE A 559 8.86 -23.83 -30.91
N LYS A 560 8.66 -24.08 -32.22
CA LYS A 560 9.36 -25.13 -32.96
C LYS A 560 10.88 -24.95 -32.94
N ALA A 561 11.39 -23.73 -32.77
CA ALA A 561 12.80 -23.48 -32.55
C ALA A 561 13.29 -24.11 -31.22
N VAL A 562 12.48 -24.05 -30.15
CA VAL A 562 12.76 -24.72 -28.87
C VAL A 562 12.69 -26.24 -29.04
N THR A 563 11.63 -26.72 -29.67
CA THR A 563 11.44 -28.18 -29.93
C THR A 563 12.60 -28.77 -30.74
N LEU A 564 13.02 -28.09 -31.81
CA LEU A 564 14.16 -28.53 -32.62
C LEU A 564 15.46 -28.51 -31.81
N SER A 565 15.67 -27.43 -31.03
CA SER A 565 16.83 -27.34 -30.13
C SER A 565 16.88 -28.52 -29.15
N ALA A 566 15.74 -28.83 -28.52
CA ALA A 566 15.62 -29.95 -27.59
C ALA A 566 15.92 -31.29 -28.26
N ALA A 567 15.39 -31.53 -29.47
CA ALA A 567 15.60 -32.77 -30.21
C ALA A 567 17.06 -32.97 -30.63
N LEU A 568 17.72 -31.92 -31.10
CA LEU A 568 19.11 -31.98 -31.56
C LEU A 568 20.08 -32.09 -30.37
N ASP A 569 19.92 -31.29 -29.34
CA ASP A 569 20.85 -31.27 -28.23
C ASP A 569 20.74 -32.46 -27.30
N SER A 570 19.53 -33.05 -27.16
CA SER A 570 19.33 -34.32 -26.45
C SER A 570 19.85 -35.54 -27.24
N GLY A 571 20.21 -35.40 -28.54
CA GLY A 571 20.61 -36.46 -29.41
C GLY A 571 19.44 -37.35 -29.90
N THR A 572 18.19 -36.92 -29.67
CA THR A 572 16.96 -37.63 -30.10
C THR A 572 16.83 -37.66 -31.63
N ALA A 573 17.34 -36.61 -32.30
CA ALA A 573 17.31 -36.49 -33.76
C ALA A 573 18.52 -35.72 -34.28
N LYS A 574 18.73 -35.80 -35.61
CA LYS A 574 19.73 -35.01 -36.36
C LYS A 574 18.99 -34.09 -37.34
N LEU A 575 19.57 -32.95 -37.67
CA LEU A 575 18.97 -31.97 -38.60
C LEU A 575 18.67 -32.56 -40.00
N THR A 576 19.43 -33.60 -40.40
CA THR A 576 19.30 -34.29 -41.68
C THR A 576 18.29 -35.44 -41.65
N ASP A 577 17.79 -35.84 -40.48
CA ASP A 577 16.79 -36.92 -40.38
C ASP A 577 15.51 -36.51 -41.10
N THR A 578 14.90 -37.44 -41.80
CA THR A 578 13.64 -37.22 -42.51
C THR A 578 12.45 -37.69 -41.68
N ILE A 579 11.32 -36.97 -41.80
CA ILE A 579 10.10 -37.26 -41.08
C ILE A 579 8.90 -37.11 -42.01
N SER A 580 7.93 -38.04 -41.95
CA SER A 580 6.71 -37.95 -42.75
C SER A 580 5.87 -36.78 -42.28
N ALA A 581 5.41 -35.92 -43.20
CA ALA A 581 4.66 -34.70 -42.93
C ALA A 581 3.34 -34.65 -43.73
N PRO A 582 2.43 -35.65 -43.54
CA PRO A 582 1.13 -35.71 -44.22
C PRO A 582 0.23 -34.51 -43.82
N PRO A 583 -0.88 -34.29 -44.54
CA PRO A 583 -1.83 -33.22 -44.27
C PRO A 583 -2.35 -33.21 -42.83
N SER A 584 -2.62 -34.38 -42.29
CA SER A 584 -2.98 -34.61 -40.88
C SER A 584 -2.50 -35.97 -40.42
N LEU A 585 -2.37 -36.16 -39.11
CA LEU A 585 -1.91 -37.38 -38.47
C LEU A 585 -2.60 -37.54 -37.10
N GLN A 586 -3.04 -38.77 -36.79
CA GLN A 586 -3.53 -39.14 -35.48
C GLN A 586 -2.36 -39.37 -34.52
N ILE A 587 -2.29 -38.59 -33.44
CA ILE A 587 -1.27 -38.70 -32.39
C ILE A 587 -1.99 -38.69 -31.04
N GLY A 588 -1.77 -39.73 -30.22
CA GLY A 588 -2.41 -39.86 -28.91
C GLY A 588 -3.95 -39.88 -28.95
N GLY A 589 -4.51 -40.40 -30.07
CA GLY A 589 -5.97 -40.52 -30.25
C GLY A 589 -6.69 -39.28 -30.78
N ALA A 590 -5.96 -38.20 -31.12
CA ALA A 590 -6.52 -36.99 -31.69
C ALA A 590 -5.71 -36.47 -32.89
N GLU A 591 -6.34 -35.58 -33.69
CA GLU A 591 -5.74 -35.08 -34.91
C GLU A 591 -4.70 -33.99 -34.66
N VAL A 592 -3.55 -34.07 -35.32
CA VAL A 592 -2.60 -32.98 -35.51
C VAL A 592 -2.53 -32.69 -37.02
N SER A 593 -2.81 -31.49 -37.44
CA SER A 593 -2.88 -31.09 -38.86
C SER A 593 -1.93 -29.96 -39.20
N ASN A 594 -1.45 -29.97 -40.45
CA ASN A 594 -0.72 -28.87 -41.05
C ASN A 594 -1.67 -27.71 -41.40
N TYR A 595 -1.11 -26.49 -41.46
CA TYR A 595 -1.87 -25.36 -41.96
C TYR A 595 -2.47 -25.66 -43.35
N ALA A 596 -3.74 -25.32 -43.53
CA ALA A 596 -4.52 -25.57 -44.73
C ALA A 596 -4.47 -27.05 -45.23
N HIS A 597 -4.19 -28.00 -44.33
CA HIS A 597 -4.03 -29.45 -44.65
C HIS A 597 -3.02 -29.73 -45.79
N ASN A 598 -1.94 -28.94 -45.84
CA ASN A 598 -0.88 -29.15 -46.84
C ASN A 598 -0.10 -30.45 -46.60
N ASP A 599 0.15 -31.19 -47.69
CA ASP A 599 1.02 -32.35 -47.68
C ASP A 599 2.46 -31.90 -48.02
N TYR A 600 3.38 -32.17 -47.12
CA TYR A 600 4.80 -31.81 -47.29
C TYR A 600 5.69 -33.03 -47.59
N GLY A 601 5.09 -34.22 -47.77
CA GLY A 601 5.80 -35.43 -48.06
C GLY A 601 6.70 -35.89 -46.92
N THR A 602 8.01 -36.10 -47.19
CA THR A 602 8.97 -36.57 -46.17
C THR A 602 10.19 -35.64 -46.16
N PRO A 603 10.05 -34.39 -45.62
CA PRO A 603 11.16 -33.45 -45.59
C PRO A 603 12.21 -33.86 -44.55
N SER A 604 13.42 -33.30 -44.65
CA SER A 604 14.38 -33.30 -43.54
C SER A 604 13.86 -32.43 -42.38
N LEU A 605 14.37 -32.62 -41.15
CA LEU A 605 13.98 -31.80 -40.04
C LEU A 605 14.31 -30.30 -40.26
N LYS A 606 15.38 -29.99 -40.98
CA LYS A 606 15.67 -28.64 -41.46
C LYS A 606 14.52 -28.10 -42.30
N GLU A 607 14.13 -28.84 -43.32
CA GLU A 607 13.06 -28.41 -44.24
C GLU A 607 11.69 -28.43 -43.57
N ALA A 608 11.43 -29.33 -42.62
CA ALA A 608 10.21 -29.32 -41.81
C ALA A 608 10.04 -28.01 -40.98
N LEU A 609 11.16 -27.42 -40.50
CA LEU A 609 11.14 -26.10 -39.85
C LEU A 609 10.85 -24.99 -40.85
N VAL A 610 11.44 -25.04 -42.04
CA VAL A 610 11.24 -24.09 -43.16
C VAL A 610 9.79 -24.04 -43.57
N LEU A 611 9.17 -25.22 -43.77
CA LEU A 611 7.77 -25.38 -44.14
C LEU A 611 6.80 -25.20 -42.95
N SER A 612 7.34 -25.14 -41.76
CA SER A 612 6.57 -25.01 -40.50
C SER A 612 5.57 -26.15 -40.26
N SER A 613 5.89 -27.40 -40.66
CA SER A 613 5.00 -28.56 -40.56
C SER A 613 4.62 -28.89 -39.13
N ASN A 614 3.33 -28.92 -38.80
CA ASN A 614 2.82 -29.33 -37.50
C ASN A 614 2.91 -30.84 -37.31
N THR A 615 2.57 -31.61 -38.37
CA THR A 615 2.59 -33.10 -38.31
C THR A 615 3.99 -33.62 -38.10
N ALA A 616 5.02 -32.99 -38.68
CA ALA A 616 6.41 -33.33 -38.45
C ALA A 616 6.85 -32.99 -37.02
N PHE A 617 6.55 -31.76 -36.55
CA PHE A 617 6.96 -31.32 -35.22
C PHE A 617 6.15 -31.95 -34.09
N GLY A 618 4.89 -32.34 -34.31
CA GLY A 618 4.11 -33.12 -33.35
C GLY A 618 4.74 -34.48 -33.10
N GLN A 619 5.11 -35.20 -34.18
CA GLN A 619 5.85 -36.47 -34.07
C GLN A 619 7.22 -36.29 -33.39
N LEU A 620 7.94 -35.21 -33.75
CA LEU A 620 9.23 -34.90 -33.13
C LEU A 620 9.08 -34.63 -31.62
N GLY A 621 8.05 -33.86 -31.21
CA GLY A 621 7.75 -33.62 -29.81
C GLY A 621 7.46 -34.87 -29.00
N VAL A 622 6.69 -35.81 -29.55
CA VAL A 622 6.43 -37.09 -28.91
C VAL A 622 7.74 -37.92 -28.78
N ARG A 623 8.62 -37.90 -29.80
CA ARG A 623 9.93 -38.57 -29.71
C ARG A 623 10.84 -37.95 -28.66
N VAL A 624 10.81 -36.63 -28.48
CA VAL A 624 11.55 -35.87 -27.45
C VAL A 624 11.01 -36.19 -26.06
N GLY A 625 9.72 -36.38 -25.96
CA GLY A 625 8.98 -36.59 -24.71
C GLY A 625 8.71 -35.30 -23.89
N PRO A 626 7.66 -35.33 -23.06
CA PRO A 626 7.22 -34.13 -22.32
C PRO A 626 8.26 -33.62 -21.32
N GLU A 627 8.95 -34.53 -20.61
CA GLU A 627 9.98 -34.16 -19.61
C GLU A 627 11.14 -33.41 -20.26
N THR A 628 11.62 -33.89 -21.41
CA THR A 628 12.73 -33.25 -22.13
C THR A 628 12.28 -31.93 -22.73
N LEU A 629 11.10 -31.89 -23.32
CA LEU A 629 10.54 -30.66 -23.91
C LEU A 629 10.40 -29.54 -22.87
N VAL A 630 9.80 -29.84 -21.71
CA VAL A 630 9.63 -28.89 -20.60
C VAL A 630 10.98 -28.47 -19.99
N LYS A 631 11.93 -29.44 -19.84
CA LYS A 631 13.29 -29.16 -19.38
C LYS A 631 13.99 -28.10 -20.26
N TYR A 632 13.96 -28.28 -21.58
CA TYR A 632 14.59 -27.33 -22.51
C TYR A 632 13.84 -26.01 -22.55
N ALA A 633 12.49 -26.00 -22.53
CA ALA A 633 11.71 -24.76 -22.41
C ALA A 633 12.12 -23.94 -21.15
N ASN A 634 12.23 -24.62 -20.00
CA ASN A 634 12.68 -23.99 -18.77
C ASN A 634 14.13 -23.48 -18.84
N ALA A 635 15.01 -24.17 -19.53
CA ALA A 635 16.37 -23.73 -19.79
C ALA A 635 16.40 -22.44 -20.66
N PHE A 636 15.49 -22.31 -21.65
CA PHE A 636 15.28 -21.10 -22.42
C PHE A 636 14.67 -19.95 -21.62
N GLY A 637 14.21 -20.18 -20.37
CA GLY A 637 13.70 -19.14 -19.48
C GLY A 637 12.23 -19.26 -19.11
N TYR A 638 11.49 -20.25 -19.60
CA TYR A 638 10.11 -20.51 -19.17
C TYR A 638 10.09 -20.85 -17.67
N GLY A 639 8.98 -20.60 -16.99
CA GLY A 639 8.80 -20.87 -15.58
C GLY A 639 9.48 -19.85 -14.65
N ARG A 640 10.20 -18.86 -15.16
CA ARG A 640 10.81 -17.78 -14.37
C ARG A 640 10.46 -16.40 -14.91
N ALA A 641 10.43 -15.41 -14.02
CA ALA A 641 10.37 -14.02 -14.44
C ALA A 641 11.73 -13.60 -15.04
N LEU A 642 11.70 -13.01 -16.23
CA LEU A 642 12.85 -12.42 -16.91
C LEU A 642 12.97 -10.93 -16.55
N GLY A 643 14.16 -10.39 -16.73
CA GLY A 643 14.46 -8.96 -16.54
C GLY A 643 15.19 -8.66 -15.25
N GLN A 644 16.33 -7.93 -15.37
CA GLN A 644 17.17 -7.58 -14.22
C GLN A 644 16.61 -6.34 -13.48
N ASP A 645 15.90 -5.45 -14.18
CA ASP A 645 15.51 -4.11 -13.75
C ASP A 645 14.07 -3.71 -14.16
N PHE A 646 13.31 -4.66 -14.68
CA PHE A 646 11.89 -4.52 -15.00
C PHE A 646 11.09 -5.78 -14.67
N SER A 647 9.78 -5.65 -14.51
CA SER A 647 8.88 -6.77 -14.25
C SER A 647 8.48 -7.46 -15.55
N CYS A 648 8.52 -8.80 -15.56
CA CYS A 648 8.04 -9.63 -16.66
C CYS A 648 7.29 -10.84 -16.10
N LEU A 649 6.13 -11.15 -16.66
CA LEU A 649 5.39 -12.36 -16.30
C LEU A 649 6.21 -13.60 -16.68
N PRO A 650 6.26 -14.64 -15.82
CA PRO A 650 6.82 -15.92 -16.19
C PRO A 650 6.06 -16.54 -17.36
N SER A 651 6.76 -16.96 -18.40
CA SER A 651 6.19 -17.79 -19.46
C SER A 651 5.90 -19.19 -18.93
N LEU A 652 4.87 -19.84 -19.42
CA LEU A 652 4.31 -21.05 -18.81
C LEU A 652 4.55 -22.28 -19.65
N MET A 653 4.84 -23.40 -18.99
CA MET A 653 4.79 -24.78 -19.51
C MET A 653 3.93 -25.62 -18.56
N PRO A 654 3.24 -26.65 -19.05
CA PRO A 654 2.52 -27.59 -18.18
C PRO A 654 3.49 -28.48 -17.40
N ASP A 655 2.95 -29.12 -16.34
CA ASP A 655 3.68 -30.21 -15.70
C ASP A 655 3.83 -31.37 -16.69
N PRO A 656 5.05 -31.84 -16.97
CA PRO A 656 5.26 -32.92 -17.94
C PRO A 656 4.53 -34.22 -17.56
N ALA A 657 4.31 -34.49 -16.26
CA ALA A 657 3.59 -35.67 -15.78
C ALA A 657 2.07 -35.63 -16.10
N GLU A 658 1.51 -34.44 -16.36
CA GLU A 658 0.09 -34.28 -16.73
C GLU A 658 -0.13 -34.30 -18.27
N MET A 659 0.94 -34.20 -19.08
CA MET A 659 0.85 -34.07 -20.53
C MET A 659 0.57 -35.43 -21.19
N THR A 660 -0.55 -35.52 -21.91
CA THR A 660 -0.81 -36.65 -22.80
C THR A 660 0.08 -36.59 -24.05
N GLU A 661 0.12 -37.67 -24.81
CA GLU A 661 0.87 -37.73 -26.08
C GLU A 661 0.38 -36.66 -27.09
N TRP A 662 -0.93 -36.46 -27.20
CA TRP A 662 -1.53 -35.44 -28.07
C TRP A 662 -1.19 -34.01 -27.60
N GLU A 663 -1.25 -33.75 -26.31
CA GLU A 663 -0.85 -32.46 -25.72
C GLU A 663 0.63 -32.19 -25.95
N THR A 664 1.49 -33.19 -25.80
CA THR A 664 2.93 -33.09 -26.10
C THR A 664 3.17 -32.74 -27.57
N ALA A 665 2.41 -33.36 -28.49
CA ALA A 665 2.51 -33.06 -29.91
C ALA A 665 2.13 -31.60 -30.23
N TRP A 666 1.04 -31.10 -29.70
CA TRP A 666 0.61 -29.73 -29.91
C TRP A 666 1.48 -28.71 -29.16
N ALA A 667 1.93 -29.02 -27.96
CA ALA A 667 2.87 -28.18 -27.22
C ALA A 667 4.17 -27.98 -28.01
N ALA A 668 4.68 -29.07 -28.64
CA ALA A 668 5.85 -29.02 -29.51
C ALA A 668 5.65 -28.14 -30.75
N CYS A 669 4.41 -27.93 -31.18
CA CYS A 669 4.02 -26.99 -32.23
C CYS A 669 3.77 -25.56 -31.71
N GLY A 670 3.78 -25.36 -30.38
CA GLY A 670 3.55 -24.05 -29.75
C GLY A 670 2.09 -23.74 -29.48
N GLN A 671 1.22 -24.76 -29.40
CA GLN A 671 -0.19 -24.58 -29.08
C GLN A 671 -0.47 -25.08 -27.65
N PRO A 672 -0.97 -24.22 -26.76
CA PRO A 672 -1.34 -24.60 -25.41
C PRO A 672 -2.69 -25.32 -25.44
N VAL A 673 -2.63 -26.66 -25.40
CA VAL A 673 -3.81 -27.51 -25.31
C VAL A 673 -3.77 -28.29 -24.01
N GLY A 674 -4.92 -28.79 -23.57
CA GLY A 674 -5.04 -29.57 -22.35
C GLY A 674 -5.90 -28.88 -21.28
N GLN A 675 -6.52 -29.72 -20.44
CA GLN A 675 -7.32 -29.31 -19.28
C GLN A 675 -6.86 -30.10 -18.06
N HIS A 676 -5.83 -29.60 -17.39
CA HIS A 676 -5.22 -30.21 -16.21
C HIS A 676 -4.94 -29.16 -15.13
N ALA A 677 -4.41 -29.59 -13.97
CA ALA A 677 -4.18 -28.71 -12.83
C ALA A 677 -3.08 -27.68 -13.10
N SER A 678 -2.02 -28.07 -13.81
CA SER A 678 -0.98 -27.13 -14.26
C SER A 678 -1.50 -26.25 -15.41
N PRO A 679 -0.92 -25.06 -15.62
CA PRO A 679 -1.31 -24.19 -16.72
C PRO A 679 -1.15 -24.87 -18.08
N ALA A 680 -2.11 -24.69 -19.00
CA ALA A 680 -1.91 -25.09 -20.38
C ALA A 680 -0.71 -24.32 -20.97
N GLY A 681 0.15 -24.99 -21.70
CA GLY A 681 1.35 -24.40 -22.28
C GLY A 681 1.79 -25.07 -23.56
N PRO A 682 2.72 -24.43 -24.31
CA PRO A 682 3.48 -23.22 -23.92
C PRO A 682 2.68 -21.92 -24.04
N GLN A 683 2.86 -21.04 -23.04
CA GLN A 683 2.42 -19.65 -23.12
C GLN A 683 3.64 -18.73 -22.90
N VAL A 684 3.72 -17.65 -23.67
CA VAL A 684 4.95 -16.88 -23.77
C VAL A 684 4.68 -15.36 -23.73
N THR A 685 5.58 -14.60 -23.09
CA THR A 685 5.65 -13.15 -23.32
C THR A 685 6.46 -12.86 -24.59
N VAL A 686 6.24 -11.69 -25.20
CA VAL A 686 7.02 -11.29 -26.38
C VAL A 686 8.52 -11.16 -26.04
N MET A 687 8.84 -10.75 -24.81
CA MET A 687 10.20 -10.71 -24.28
C MET A 687 10.83 -12.11 -24.21
N GLN A 688 10.12 -13.11 -23.69
CA GLN A 688 10.61 -14.50 -23.64
C GLN A 688 10.86 -15.06 -25.04
N ASN A 689 9.99 -14.76 -26.00
CA ASN A 689 10.19 -15.15 -27.40
C ASN A 689 11.45 -14.49 -28.00
N ALA A 690 11.76 -13.25 -27.62
CA ALA A 690 13.01 -12.60 -27.98
C ALA A 690 14.23 -13.34 -27.38
N VAL A 691 14.14 -13.78 -26.12
CA VAL A 691 15.21 -14.56 -25.45
C VAL A 691 15.43 -15.90 -26.11
N VAL A 692 14.38 -16.56 -26.63
CA VAL A 692 14.56 -17.80 -27.44
C VAL A 692 15.42 -17.52 -28.66
N ALA A 693 15.10 -16.51 -29.45
CA ALA A 693 15.91 -16.13 -30.62
C ALA A 693 17.32 -15.64 -30.24
N GLN A 694 17.43 -14.90 -29.14
CA GLN A 694 18.71 -14.42 -28.60
C GLN A 694 19.63 -15.57 -28.22
N THR A 695 19.10 -16.59 -27.53
CA THR A 695 19.87 -17.76 -27.13
C THR A 695 20.47 -18.50 -28.36
N ILE A 696 19.67 -18.68 -29.40
CA ILE A 696 20.10 -19.31 -30.65
C ILE A 696 21.16 -18.42 -31.33
N ALA A 697 20.93 -17.12 -31.42
CA ALA A 697 21.86 -16.18 -32.03
C ALA A 697 23.19 -16.07 -31.27
N ASN A 698 23.18 -16.35 -29.95
CA ASN A 698 24.34 -16.25 -29.05
C ASN A 698 25.01 -17.62 -28.77
N GLY A 699 25.00 -18.54 -29.72
CA GLY A 699 25.68 -19.84 -29.59
C GLY A 699 25.12 -20.71 -28.44
N GLY A 700 23.84 -20.59 -28.15
CA GLY A 700 23.15 -21.37 -27.15
C GLY A 700 23.20 -20.82 -25.71
N ILE A 701 23.78 -19.65 -25.49
CA ILE A 701 23.83 -18.97 -24.18
C ILE A 701 22.67 -18.00 -24.04
N ALA A 702 21.79 -18.23 -23.07
CA ALA A 702 20.72 -17.33 -22.74
C ALA A 702 21.22 -16.17 -21.87
N MET A 703 20.78 -14.95 -22.19
CA MET A 703 21.07 -13.74 -21.40
C MET A 703 19.78 -13.20 -20.77
N ASP A 704 19.90 -12.67 -19.57
CA ASP A 704 18.80 -12.04 -18.88
C ASP A 704 18.64 -10.59 -19.35
N PRO A 705 17.48 -10.19 -19.91
CA PRO A 705 17.31 -8.85 -20.47
C PRO A 705 17.42 -7.74 -19.42
N PHE A 706 17.85 -6.54 -19.82
CA PHE A 706 17.88 -5.35 -18.98
C PHE A 706 17.67 -4.07 -19.82
N VAL A 707 17.12 -3.03 -19.21
CA VAL A 707 16.81 -1.73 -19.85
C VAL A 707 17.64 -0.58 -19.30
N VAL A 708 18.23 -0.68 -18.11
CA VAL A 708 19.10 0.34 -17.51
C VAL A 708 20.55 0.01 -17.85
N ASP A 709 21.22 0.86 -18.63
CA ASP A 709 22.65 0.70 -18.92
C ASP A 709 23.52 1.18 -17.78
N HIS A 710 23.34 2.46 -17.36
CA HIS A 710 24.12 3.04 -16.27
C HIS A 710 23.37 4.18 -15.59
N VAL A 711 23.87 4.55 -14.41
CA VAL A 711 23.38 5.67 -13.61
C VAL A 711 24.45 6.74 -13.53
N LEU A 712 24.07 7.99 -13.81
CA LEU A 712 24.92 9.16 -13.71
C LEU A 712 24.53 10.00 -12.48
N ALA A 713 25.51 10.35 -11.66
CA ALA A 713 25.33 11.35 -10.60
C ALA A 713 24.91 12.71 -11.21
N PRO A 714 24.34 13.64 -10.41
CA PRO A 714 24.08 15.00 -10.87
C PRO A 714 25.31 15.74 -11.40
N THR A 715 26.51 15.30 -11.02
CA THR A 715 27.81 15.80 -11.51
C THR A 715 28.21 15.24 -12.89
N GLY A 716 27.45 14.31 -13.44
CA GLY A 716 27.77 13.59 -14.67
C GLY A 716 28.67 12.35 -14.50
N ALA A 717 29.16 12.07 -13.30
CA ALA A 717 29.97 10.89 -13.03
C ALA A 717 29.13 9.61 -13.03
N THR A 718 29.65 8.52 -13.60
CA THR A 718 29.00 7.21 -13.54
C THR A 718 29.01 6.65 -12.11
N VAL A 719 27.84 6.41 -11.55
CA VAL A 719 27.63 5.81 -10.21
C VAL A 719 27.64 4.31 -10.28
N SER A 720 26.92 3.77 -11.26
CA SER A 720 26.82 2.33 -11.48
C SER A 720 26.60 2.01 -12.95
N LYS A 721 27.01 0.82 -13.38
CA LYS A 721 26.73 0.29 -14.71
C LYS A 721 26.21 -1.13 -14.60
N THR A 722 25.15 -1.46 -15.35
CA THR A 722 24.57 -2.78 -15.35
C THR A 722 25.53 -3.78 -16.01
N ALA A 723 25.81 -4.88 -15.34
CA ALA A 723 26.59 -5.98 -15.90
C ALA A 723 25.64 -6.98 -16.57
N PRO A 724 25.91 -7.38 -17.83
CA PRO A 724 25.16 -8.44 -18.48
C PRO A 724 25.18 -9.73 -17.65
N ARG A 725 24.02 -10.35 -17.47
CA ARG A 725 23.85 -11.57 -16.69
C ARG A 725 23.48 -12.74 -17.59
N SER A 726 24.31 -13.79 -17.61
CA SER A 726 23.97 -15.02 -18.30
C SER A 726 22.99 -15.86 -17.48
N LEU A 727 21.98 -16.42 -18.14
CA LEU A 727 21.09 -17.43 -17.57
C LEU A 727 21.65 -18.85 -17.70
N GLY A 728 22.75 -19.02 -18.44
CA GLY A 728 23.48 -20.25 -18.64
C GLY A 728 23.49 -20.76 -20.11
N GLN A 729 24.24 -21.85 -20.34
CA GLN A 729 24.26 -22.58 -21.60
C GLN A 729 22.99 -23.43 -21.68
N VAL A 730 22.10 -23.12 -22.60
CA VAL A 730 20.83 -23.83 -22.84
C VAL A 730 21.02 -25.04 -23.74
N VAL A 731 21.72 -24.82 -24.84
CA VAL A 731 22.10 -25.87 -25.82
C VAL A 731 23.56 -25.67 -26.24
N SER A 732 24.18 -26.71 -26.77
CA SER A 732 25.55 -26.63 -27.30
C SER A 732 25.64 -25.63 -28.46
N ALA A 733 26.81 -25.02 -28.65
CA ALA A 733 27.05 -24.08 -29.77
C ALA A 733 26.75 -24.75 -31.11
N ARG A 734 27.08 -26.04 -31.26
CA ARG A 734 26.75 -26.82 -32.46
C ARG A 734 25.25 -26.92 -32.70
N THR A 735 24.46 -27.21 -31.65
CA THR A 735 23.00 -27.27 -31.76
C THR A 735 22.43 -25.89 -32.13
N ALA A 736 22.95 -24.81 -31.51
CA ALA A 736 22.55 -23.46 -31.85
C ALA A 736 22.84 -23.12 -33.33
N ASP A 737 24.01 -23.50 -33.88
CA ASP A 737 24.37 -23.28 -35.28
C ASP A 737 23.47 -24.10 -36.23
N ASP A 738 23.14 -25.36 -35.87
CA ASP A 738 22.23 -26.19 -36.64
C ASP A 738 20.83 -25.57 -36.70
N VAL A 739 20.28 -25.10 -35.58
CA VAL A 739 18.97 -24.42 -35.52
C VAL A 739 19.00 -23.06 -36.26
N LYS A 740 20.08 -22.29 -36.10
CA LYS A 740 20.35 -21.04 -36.81
C LYS A 740 20.29 -21.25 -38.32
N SER A 741 20.95 -22.34 -38.82
CA SER A 741 20.93 -22.71 -40.25
C SER A 741 19.53 -23.06 -40.76
N ALA A 742 18.69 -23.70 -39.93
CA ALA A 742 17.32 -24.00 -40.31
C ALA A 742 16.45 -22.72 -40.30
N MET A 743 16.65 -21.81 -39.35
CA MET A 743 15.97 -20.50 -39.28
C MET A 743 16.36 -19.59 -40.45
N LEU A 744 17.57 -19.67 -40.99
CA LEU A 744 17.94 -18.97 -42.22
C LEU A 744 17.07 -19.40 -43.40
N GLY A 745 16.88 -20.74 -43.59
CA GLY A 745 16.02 -21.31 -44.62
C GLY A 745 14.57 -20.81 -44.55
N VAL A 746 14.03 -20.60 -43.35
CA VAL A 746 12.68 -20.02 -43.16
C VAL A 746 12.54 -18.66 -43.82
N VAL A 747 13.58 -17.82 -43.74
CA VAL A 747 13.57 -16.46 -44.34
C VAL A 747 13.97 -16.49 -45.81
N ASP A 748 14.89 -17.36 -46.19
CA ASP A 748 15.37 -17.42 -47.59
C ASP A 748 14.27 -17.93 -48.56
N HIS A 749 13.61 -19.02 -48.23
CA HIS A 749 12.64 -19.66 -49.11
C HIS A 749 11.40 -20.26 -48.42
N GLY A 750 11.29 -20.10 -47.10
CA GLY A 750 10.15 -20.57 -46.30
C GLY A 750 9.07 -19.53 -46.00
N THR A 751 8.41 -19.71 -44.86
CA THR A 751 7.27 -18.89 -44.41
C THR A 751 7.67 -17.47 -43.99
N GLY A 752 8.97 -17.21 -43.74
CA GLY A 752 9.49 -15.93 -43.25
C GLY A 752 10.04 -14.98 -44.34
N ARG A 753 9.83 -15.24 -45.64
CA ARG A 753 10.41 -14.44 -46.77
C ARG A 753 10.23 -12.94 -46.66
N ARG A 754 9.12 -12.47 -46.04
CA ARG A 754 8.86 -11.03 -45.88
C ARG A 754 9.78 -10.33 -44.89
N ALA A 755 10.62 -11.08 -44.14
CA ALA A 755 11.65 -10.53 -43.27
C ALA A 755 13.00 -10.31 -43.99
N GLN A 756 13.10 -10.65 -45.31
CA GLN A 756 14.33 -10.44 -46.09
C GLN A 756 14.73 -8.96 -46.14
N ILE A 757 16.02 -8.70 -45.96
CA ILE A 757 16.65 -7.40 -46.04
C ILE A 757 17.66 -7.41 -47.18
N GLN A 758 17.63 -6.42 -48.06
CA GLN A 758 18.60 -6.33 -49.14
C GLN A 758 20.04 -6.21 -48.62
N GLY A 759 20.91 -7.11 -49.07
CA GLY A 759 22.33 -7.12 -48.66
C GLY A 759 22.62 -7.68 -47.28
N THR A 760 21.64 -8.17 -46.55
CA THR A 760 21.84 -8.77 -45.22
C THR A 760 21.00 -10.06 -45.05
N GLN A 761 21.66 -11.15 -44.71
CA GLN A 761 20.92 -12.39 -44.39
C GLN A 761 20.26 -12.30 -43.00
N VAL A 762 19.00 -12.72 -42.95
CA VAL A 762 18.18 -12.76 -41.72
C VAL A 762 17.81 -14.21 -41.45
N ALA A 763 17.93 -14.63 -40.21
CA ALA A 763 17.39 -15.92 -39.75
C ALA A 763 16.20 -15.68 -38.86
N GLY A 764 15.15 -16.50 -38.99
CA GLY A 764 13.95 -16.30 -38.15
C GLY A 764 12.95 -17.42 -38.27
N LYS A 765 11.87 -17.30 -37.49
CA LYS A 765 10.73 -18.24 -37.51
C LYS A 765 9.43 -17.49 -37.37
N THR A 766 8.48 -17.75 -38.25
CA THR A 766 7.09 -17.26 -38.14
C THR A 766 6.29 -18.10 -37.15
N GLY A 767 5.31 -17.48 -36.52
CA GLY A 767 4.32 -18.13 -35.69
C GLY A 767 2.92 -17.61 -35.99
N THR A 768 1.96 -18.52 -35.95
CA THR A 768 0.53 -18.21 -36.05
C THR A 768 -0.17 -18.97 -34.92
N ALA A 769 -0.87 -18.27 -34.08
CA ALA A 769 -1.64 -18.85 -33.00
C ALA A 769 -3.10 -18.47 -33.16
N GLN A 770 -4.00 -19.46 -33.19
CA GLN A 770 -5.44 -19.21 -33.20
C GLN A 770 -5.91 -18.70 -31.85
N VAL A 771 -6.84 -17.74 -31.83
CA VAL A 771 -7.54 -17.25 -30.65
C VAL A 771 -9.03 -17.59 -30.72
N GLU A 772 -9.71 -17.57 -29.57
CA GLU A 772 -11.13 -17.96 -29.46
C GLU A 772 -12.09 -17.18 -30.38
N SER A 773 -11.71 -15.96 -30.79
CA SER A 773 -12.51 -15.14 -31.71
C SER A 773 -12.46 -15.60 -33.18
N GLY A 774 -11.69 -16.64 -33.52
CA GLY A 774 -11.42 -17.07 -34.88
C GLY A 774 -10.34 -16.24 -35.61
N ASN A 775 -9.84 -15.17 -34.98
CA ASN A 775 -8.68 -14.41 -35.42
C ASN A 775 -7.38 -15.12 -35.06
N ILE A 776 -6.26 -14.59 -35.54
CA ILE A 776 -4.93 -15.13 -35.24
C ILE A 776 -4.03 -14.07 -34.60
N ASN A 777 -3.14 -14.50 -33.72
CA ASN A 777 -1.98 -13.72 -33.32
C ASN A 777 -0.79 -14.11 -34.21
N ALA A 778 -0.26 -13.12 -34.94
CA ALA A 778 0.89 -13.31 -35.83
C ALA A 778 2.20 -13.02 -35.11
N PHE A 779 3.15 -13.96 -35.18
CA PHE A 779 4.45 -13.88 -34.56
C PHE A 779 5.60 -13.97 -35.55
N PHE A 780 6.71 -13.33 -35.20
CA PHE A 780 8.02 -13.58 -35.79
C PHE A 780 9.11 -13.43 -34.74
N ILE A 781 10.03 -14.37 -34.68
CA ILE A 781 11.30 -14.27 -33.96
C ILE A 781 12.44 -14.40 -34.92
N GLY A 782 13.51 -13.63 -34.71
CA GLY A 782 14.66 -13.72 -35.62
C GLY A 782 15.83 -12.82 -35.22
N PHE A 783 16.85 -12.82 -36.02
CA PHE A 783 18.07 -12.04 -35.81
C PHE A 783 18.77 -11.73 -37.11
N ALA A 784 19.57 -10.68 -37.09
CA ALA A 784 20.38 -10.23 -38.18
C ALA A 784 21.67 -9.53 -37.69
N PRO A 785 22.75 -9.51 -38.47
CA PRO A 785 23.05 -10.35 -39.61
C PRO A 785 23.20 -11.85 -39.24
N TYR A 786 22.97 -12.75 -40.18
CA TYR A 786 23.08 -14.20 -39.91
C TYR A 786 24.47 -14.60 -39.41
N ASP A 787 25.56 -14.21 -40.07
CA ASP A 787 26.92 -14.66 -39.71
C ASP A 787 27.36 -14.20 -38.33
N ASN A 788 27.16 -12.94 -38.01
CA ASN A 788 27.50 -12.33 -36.74
C ASN A 788 26.30 -11.51 -36.21
N PRO A 789 25.36 -12.15 -35.52
CA PRO A 789 24.15 -11.46 -35.02
C PRO A 789 24.49 -10.29 -34.08
N THR A 790 23.93 -9.10 -34.39
CA THR A 790 24.00 -7.91 -33.56
C THR A 790 22.64 -7.43 -33.10
N LEU A 791 21.59 -7.94 -33.74
CA LEU A 791 20.20 -7.61 -33.43
C LEU A 791 19.36 -8.88 -33.39
N VAL A 792 18.54 -8.98 -32.36
CA VAL A 792 17.48 -9.98 -32.21
C VAL A 792 16.14 -9.26 -32.15
N ILE A 793 15.10 -9.84 -32.75
CA ILE A 793 13.77 -9.27 -32.77
C ILE A 793 12.71 -10.31 -32.42
N SER A 794 11.69 -9.89 -31.69
CA SER A 794 10.44 -10.62 -31.52
C SER A 794 9.29 -9.67 -31.80
N VAL A 795 8.35 -10.08 -32.65
CA VAL A 795 7.16 -9.33 -33.06
C VAL A 795 5.93 -10.16 -32.74
N CYS A 796 4.92 -9.51 -32.15
CA CYS A 796 3.58 -10.06 -31.97
C CYS A 796 2.56 -9.02 -32.46
N VAL A 797 1.59 -9.46 -33.28
CA VAL A 797 0.42 -8.66 -33.69
C VAL A 797 -0.84 -9.43 -33.36
N GLU A 798 -1.72 -8.81 -32.55
CA GLU A 798 -2.95 -9.42 -32.05
C GLU A 798 -4.09 -9.29 -33.05
N GLY A 799 -4.96 -10.32 -33.08
CA GLY A 799 -6.29 -10.25 -33.68
C GLY A 799 -6.33 -10.00 -35.19
N HIS A 800 -5.29 -10.40 -35.91
CA HIS A 800 -5.21 -10.19 -37.35
C HIS A 800 -6.03 -11.24 -38.10
N GLY A 801 -6.70 -10.84 -39.19
CA GLY A 801 -7.50 -11.74 -39.99
C GLY A 801 -6.67 -12.74 -40.80
N GLU A 802 -7.32 -13.73 -41.46
CA GLU A 802 -6.69 -14.87 -42.16
C GLU A 802 -5.68 -14.52 -43.28
N ASP A 803 -5.71 -13.33 -43.79
CA ASP A 803 -4.96 -12.92 -45.01
C ASP A 803 -3.47 -12.58 -44.78
N VAL A 804 -2.85 -13.00 -43.68
CA VAL A 804 -1.61 -12.38 -43.22
C VAL A 804 -0.47 -13.34 -42.99
N GLU A 805 -0.29 -14.33 -43.82
CA GLU A 805 0.95 -15.12 -43.87
C GLU A 805 2.19 -14.21 -43.95
N GLY A 806 3.00 -14.20 -42.92
CA GLY A 806 4.27 -13.46 -42.87
C GLY A 806 4.14 -11.97 -42.59
N PHE A 807 2.99 -11.49 -42.06
CA PHE A 807 2.85 -10.07 -41.71
C PHE A 807 3.82 -9.64 -40.62
N ALA A 808 3.90 -10.37 -39.50
CA ALA A 808 4.85 -10.10 -38.43
C ALA A 808 6.32 -10.16 -38.94
N ALA A 809 6.62 -11.04 -39.90
CA ALA A 809 7.92 -11.12 -40.57
C ALA A 809 8.22 -9.82 -41.38
N ALA A 810 7.23 -9.28 -42.07
CA ALA A 810 7.40 -8.00 -42.80
C ALA A 810 7.70 -6.81 -41.85
N LEU A 811 7.00 -6.74 -40.70
CA LEU A 811 7.31 -5.72 -39.68
C LEU A 811 8.73 -5.93 -39.10
N ALA A 812 9.10 -7.16 -38.81
CA ALA A 812 10.44 -7.51 -38.33
C ALA A 812 11.54 -7.08 -39.30
N GLY A 813 11.35 -7.37 -40.62
CA GLY A 813 12.30 -6.97 -41.68
C GLY A 813 12.50 -5.46 -41.73
N LYS A 814 11.39 -4.69 -41.63
CA LYS A 814 11.45 -3.19 -41.60
C LYS A 814 12.22 -2.68 -40.38
N VAL A 815 11.93 -3.22 -39.19
CA VAL A 815 12.59 -2.78 -37.93
C VAL A 815 14.06 -3.17 -37.94
N LEU A 816 14.41 -4.40 -38.33
CA LEU A 816 15.79 -4.86 -38.40
C LEU A 816 16.60 -4.01 -39.40
N ALA A 817 16.05 -3.71 -40.61
CA ALA A 817 16.71 -2.88 -41.62
C ALA A 817 17.01 -1.46 -41.07
N ALA A 818 16.01 -0.82 -40.43
CA ALA A 818 16.19 0.46 -39.79
C ALA A 818 17.25 0.40 -38.67
N SER A 819 17.22 -0.64 -37.85
CA SER A 819 18.13 -0.83 -36.72
C SER A 819 19.58 -1.05 -37.17
N LEU A 820 19.80 -1.83 -38.24
CA LEU A 820 21.14 -2.03 -38.83
C LEU A 820 21.71 -0.71 -39.40
N THR A 821 20.86 0.13 -40.01
CA THR A 821 21.27 1.45 -40.49
C THR A 821 21.70 2.34 -39.32
N VAL A 822 21.01 2.31 -38.20
CA VAL A 822 21.39 3.05 -36.96
C VAL A 822 22.74 2.56 -36.43
N GLN A 823 22.97 1.23 -36.37
CA GLN A 823 24.22 0.66 -35.90
C GLN A 823 25.41 1.04 -36.83
N SER A 824 25.21 1.02 -38.15
CA SER A 824 26.27 1.40 -39.11
C SER A 824 26.61 2.90 -39.04
N SER A 825 25.62 3.76 -38.79
CA SER A 825 25.83 5.22 -38.64
C SER A 825 26.56 5.57 -37.34
N GLY A 826 26.32 4.81 -36.25
CA GLY A 826 26.95 5.01 -34.96
C GLY A 826 28.40 4.49 -34.90
N ALA A 827 28.77 3.55 -35.73
CA ALA A 827 30.15 3.02 -35.81
C ALA A 827 31.13 3.94 -36.59
N GLY A 828 30.60 4.97 -37.24
CA GLY A 828 31.38 5.94 -38.04
C GLY A 828 31.70 7.27 -37.34
N ASN A 829 31.20 7.45 -36.11
CA ASN A 829 31.50 8.57 -35.22
C ASN A 829 32.34 8.10 -34.03
#